data_700d2c58877250cb682048e278b4e175
#
_entry.id   700d2c58877250cb682048e278b4e175
#
_cell.length_a   1.000
_cell.length_b   1.000
_cell.length_c   1.000
_cell.angle_alpha   90.00
_cell.angle_beta   90.00
_cell.angle_gamma   90.00
#
_symmetry.space_group_name_H-M   'P 1'
#
loop_
_entity.id
_entity.type
_entity.pdbx_description
1 polymer ?
#
loop_
_entity_poly.entity_id
_entity_poly.type
_entity_poly.pdbx_seq_one_letter_code
_entity_poly.pdbx_strand_id
1 'polypeptide(L)'
;MAQKYDATLNLPKTEFPMRAGLPKREPEMLKHWEEMDIYNEMLKKNEGKPLFNLHDGPPFSNGALHMGHALNKSIKDFITRTYAMRGYYTPYIPGWDNHGMPIESAIIKEQKLNHKAMSIADFRSACHAYADHYIDVQREGFKRMGVIGDWEHPYKTMDPGFEAMETRVFGKMYKNGHIYKGLKPVYWCAHDETALAEAEIEYKDDPCTTVYVKFPMHDDLGKLGNLDKSKLFFVIWTTTIWTLPGNLAIALHPSESYVIVKAPNGEMYIMAEALTKKVMGLGGFEDYEIVERHEGAFFENMLADHPFLPKTSRLVLADYVTMDSGTGCVHTAPGFGADDYVTCKRYGMDMVVPVNDQGKHTEYAGKYAGMGTDESNPVILNDMKESGMLFASEDIIHSYPHCWRCKHPIIFRATPQWFCSVDSFKDEATGACEDVRWVPAWGKDRMRSMILERTDWCISRQRRWGLPIPVFYCDDCSKPVCTDESIESVAKIYETEGSNAWFEREAAELLPEGFTCPHCGGKHFTKETDTLDGWFDSGSTHYAAMERDQGFWPATMYIEGLDQYRGWFQSSLLVAVGALGRGAPFKECVTHGWTVDGEGRAMHKSLGNGMDPAEIFNKYGADLLRLWAGSSDYHVDVRCSDEIFKQLSQNYLKFRNTARYCLGNLDGFDANDLVKPEDMLELDKWALTRLNKLIEKAFAAYDEYEFHVVSHLINDFCVVELSNFYLDIIKDRLYCSGKNSLERRSAQTALFLILDTLTKMFAPILAFTCDEIWLSMPHRGSDDARNVVLNEMNKPFAEYALDDAEMAKWDALISVRNDVNGVLEKARADKRIGKPLEASVTLRASGESKAVLDKISDMDLKELLIVSECLIAEDDAADADAVTASGSYNPGLTVSVKEAEGTKCPRCWMHSKDADPETGLCPRCKAVLEAN
;
A
#
# COMPACT_ATOMS: atom_id res chain seq x y z
N MET A 1 10.31 -54.51 27.44
CA MET A 1 9.81 -55.24 26.24
C MET A 1 9.55 -54.31 25.02
N ALA A 2 9.15 -53.07 25.23
CA ALA A 2 8.92 -52.13 24.12
C ALA A 2 10.14 -51.93 23.20
N GLN A 3 11.35 -51.77 23.73
CA GLN A 3 12.61 -51.63 22.96
C GLN A 3 12.95 -52.78 21.99
N LYS A 4 12.38 -53.97 22.17
CA LYS A 4 12.67 -55.13 21.31
C LYS A 4 12.12 -54.99 19.88
N TYR A 5 11.03 -54.23 19.67
CA TYR A 5 10.36 -54.08 18.40
C TYR A 5 10.50 -52.69 17.76
N ASP A 6 11.17 -51.74 18.41
CA ASP A 6 11.31 -50.36 17.91
C ASP A 6 12.03 -50.32 16.54
N ALA A 7 13.01 -51.20 16.34
CA ALA A 7 13.73 -51.30 15.06
C ALA A 7 12.87 -51.87 13.89
N THR A 8 11.69 -52.44 14.16
CA THR A 8 10.77 -52.95 13.18
C THR A 8 9.68 -52.00 12.77
N LEU A 9 9.65 -50.81 13.38
CA LEU A 9 8.70 -49.73 13.09
C LEU A 9 9.24 -48.84 11.96
N ASN A 10 8.35 -48.39 11.10
CA ASN A 10 8.67 -47.39 10.07
C ASN A 10 8.59 -45.98 10.69
N LEU A 11 9.56 -45.68 11.58
CA LEU A 11 9.59 -44.37 12.23
C LEU A 11 9.97 -43.26 11.26
N PRO A 12 9.43 -42.01 11.41
CA PRO A 12 9.71 -40.91 10.52
C PRO A 12 11.21 -40.57 10.48
N LYS A 13 11.77 -40.38 9.29
CA LYS A 13 13.16 -39.94 9.05
C LYS A 13 13.18 -38.80 8.04
N THR A 14 13.91 -37.71 8.35
CA THR A 14 14.09 -36.58 7.44
C THR A 14 15.32 -35.78 7.84
N GLU A 15 16.04 -35.28 6.84
CA GLU A 15 17.11 -34.31 7.00
C GLU A 15 16.57 -32.89 7.22
N PHE A 16 15.28 -32.65 7.00
CA PHE A 16 14.65 -31.36 7.22
C PHE A 16 14.77 -30.97 8.71
N PRO A 17 15.42 -29.82 9.02
CA PRO A 17 15.82 -29.51 10.38
C PRO A 17 14.62 -29.21 11.29
N MET A 18 14.77 -29.62 12.55
CA MET A 18 13.75 -29.37 13.57
C MET A 18 13.55 -27.88 13.87
N ARG A 19 14.65 -27.11 13.91
CA ARG A 19 14.62 -25.65 14.14
C ARG A 19 14.69 -24.93 12.79
N ALA A 20 13.84 -23.93 12.60
CA ALA A 20 13.82 -23.12 11.39
C ALA A 20 15.16 -22.39 11.13
N GLY A 21 15.66 -21.67 12.12
CA GLY A 21 16.92 -20.93 12.03
C GLY A 21 16.95 -19.91 10.89
N LEU A 22 15.79 -19.35 10.49
CA LEU A 22 15.59 -18.48 9.34
C LEU A 22 16.66 -17.38 9.19
N PRO A 23 17.00 -16.58 10.22
CA PRO A 23 17.99 -15.52 10.07
C PRO A 23 19.36 -15.98 9.53
N LYS A 24 19.74 -17.25 9.77
CA LYS A 24 21.02 -17.81 9.33
C LYS A 24 20.91 -18.57 8.00
N ARG A 25 19.79 -19.22 7.76
CA ARG A 25 19.61 -20.10 6.58
C ARG A 25 19.16 -19.34 5.33
N GLU A 26 18.32 -18.34 5.50
CA GLU A 26 17.81 -17.55 4.37
C GLU A 26 18.94 -16.91 3.53
N PRO A 27 20.01 -16.33 4.12
CA PRO A 27 21.14 -15.82 3.33
C PRO A 27 21.85 -16.88 2.49
N GLU A 28 21.95 -18.14 2.99
CA GLU A 28 22.54 -19.25 2.23
C GLU A 28 21.65 -19.66 1.07
N MET A 29 20.33 -19.63 1.28
CA MET A 29 19.33 -19.90 0.23
C MET A 29 19.31 -18.80 -0.84
N LEU A 30 19.40 -17.53 -0.45
CA LEU A 30 19.53 -16.41 -1.40
C LEU A 30 20.73 -16.58 -2.31
N LYS A 31 21.87 -16.92 -1.74
CA LYS A 31 23.08 -17.19 -2.53
C LYS A 31 22.86 -18.33 -3.54
N HIS A 32 22.17 -19.39 -3.14
CA HIS A 32 21.82 -20.48 -4.04
C HIS A 32 20.87 -20.01 -5.16
N TRP A 33 19.88 -19.19 -4.86
CA TRP A 33 18.97 -18.61 -5.86
C TRP A 33 19.70 -17.68 -6.85
N GLU A 34 20.69 -16.91 -6.39
CA GLU A 34 21.53 -16.07 -7.23
C GLU A 34 22.44 -16.91 -8.14
N GLU A 35 23.11 -17.94 -7.59
CA GLU A 35 23.94 -18.87 -8.37
C GLU A 35 23.15 -19.61 -9.45
N MET A 36 21.85 -19.84 -9.21
CA MET A 36 20.92 -20.47 -10.14
C MET A 36 20.32 -19.50 -11.16
N ASP A 37 20.46 -18.19 -10.94
CA ASP A 37 19.78 -17.15 -11.72
C ASP A 37 18.25 -17.37 -11.78
N ILE A 38 17.66 -17.52 -10.59
CA ILE A 38 16.26 -17.95 -10.41
C ILE A 38 15.27 -17.07 -11.18
N TYR A 39 15.51 -15.76 -11.30
CA TYR A 39 14.65 -14.86 -12.05
C TYR A 39 14.58 -15.23 -13.52
N ASN A 40 15.72 -15.37 -14.18
CA ASN A 40 15.77 -15.72 -15.60
C ASN A 40 15.30 -17.16 -15.85
N GLU A 41 15.58 -18.12 -14.97
CA GLU A 41 15.05 -19.48 -15.07
C GLU A 41 13.51 -19.52 -14.95
N MET A 42 12.93 -18.71 -14.09
CA MET A 42 11.47 -18.55 -13.97
C MET A 42 10.86 -17.95 -15.25
N LEU A 43 11.47 -16.91 -15.81
CA LEU A 43 11.02 -16.31 -17.06
C LEU A 43 11.14 -17.27 -18.24
N LYS A 44 12.26 -17.97 -18.35
CA LYS A 44 12.53 -18.97 -19.40
C LYS A 44 11.51 -20.10 -19.38
N LYS A 45 11.17 -20.61 -18.18
CA LYS A 45 10.12 -21.62 -18.00
C LYS A 45 8.79 -21.18 -18.62
N ASN A 46 8.44 -19.92 -18.47
CA ASN A 46 7.16 -19.36 -18.88
C ASN A 46 7.24 -18.57 -20.21
N GLU A 47 8.34 -18.67 -20.96
CA GLU A 47 8.49 -18.04 -22.26
C GLU A 47 7.36 -18.46 -23.22
N GLY A 48 6.72 -17.49 -23.88
CA GLY A 48 5.59 -17.71 -24.78
C GLY A 48 4.24 -17.96 -24.08
N LYS A 49 4.19 -17.95 -22.77
CA LYS A 49 2.94 -17.99 -21.98
C LYS A 49 2.27 -16.61 -21.93
N PRO A 50 1.00 -16.52 -21.49
CA PRO A 50 0.33 -15.23 -21.31
C PRO A 50 1.14 -14.28 -20.43
N LEU A 51 1.22 -13.01 -20.83
CA LEU A 51 1.93 -11.97 -20.12
C LEU A 51 1.15 -11.52 -18.89
N PHE A 52 1.83 -11.41 -17.75
CA PHE A 52 1.41 -10.64 -16.59
C PHE A 52 2.57 -9.77 -16.15
N ASN A 53 2.57 -8.48 -16.52
CA ASN A 53 3.61 -7.53 -16.10
C ASN A 53 3.09 -6.59 -15.01
N LEU A 54 3.76 -6.61 -13.88
CA LEU A 54 3.60 -5.64 -12.81
C LEU A 54 4.68 -4.57 -13.01
N HIS A 55 4.24 -3.33 -13.30
CA HIS A 55 5.18 -2.21 -13.37
C HIS A 55 5.43 -1.66 -11.96
N ASP A 56 6.70 -1.54 -11.59
CA ASP A 56 7.09 -1.10 -10.25
C ASP A 56 6.95 0.40 -10.09
N GLY A 57 6.19 0.86 -9.09
CA GLY A 57 6.24 2.25 -8.64
C GLY A 57 7.59 2.53 -7.99
N PRO A 58 8.34 3.53 -8.48
CA PRO A 58 9.72 3.72 -8.06
C PRO A 58 9.80 4.40 -6.68
N PRO A 59 10.39 3.76 -5.66
CA PRO A 59 10.69 4.44 -4.39
C PRO A 59 11.77 5.49 -4.55
N PHE A 60 11.77 6.50 -3.68
CA PHE A 60 12.86 7.47 -3.62
C PHE A 60 14.14 6.84 -3.10
N SER A 61 15.27 7.15 -3.75
CA SER A 61 16.61 6.70 -3.34
C SER A 61 17.23 7.63 -2.27
N ASN A 62 16.57 7.77 -1.12
CA ASN A 62 16.95 8.78 -0.10
C ASN A 62 17.05 8.26 1.32
N GLY A 63 17.18 6.95 1.52
CA GLY A 63 17.30 6.33 2.83
C GLY A 63 17.16 4.82 2.80
N ALA A 64 17.38 4.17 3.96
CA ALA A 64 17.18 2.74 4.15
C ALA A 64 15.69 2.36 4.10
N LEU A 65 15.41 1.06 4.00
CA LEU A 65 14.06 0.52 3.98
C LEU A 65 13.30 0.84 5.26
N HIS A 66 11.99 0.99 5.12
CA HIS A 66 11.02 1.04 6.22
C HIS A 66 9.92 -0.01 6.03
N MET A 67 9.06 -0.20 7.03
CA MET A 67 8.02 -1.24 6.98
C MET A 67 7.02 -1.07 5.83
N GLY A 68 6.76 0.16 5.38
CA GLY A 68 5.95 0.41 4.18
C GLY A 68 6.58 -0.17 2.92
N HIS A 69 7.89 -0.01 2.72
CA HIS A 69 8.63 -0.67 1.63
C HIS A 69 8.56 -2.20 1.74
N ALA A 70 8.69 -2.73 2.97
CA ALA A 70 8.61 -4.16 3.21
C ALA A 70 7.24 -4.75 2.88
N LEU A 71 6.15 -4.06 3.26
CA LEU A 71 4.79 -4.45 2.90
C LEU A 71 4.60 -4.44 1.38
N ASN A 72 4.89 -3.32 0.74
CA ASN A 72 4.70 -3.11 -0.69
C ASN A 72 5.44 -4.15 -1.54
N LYS A 73 6.76 -4.31 -1.32
CA LYS A 73 7.56 -5.25 -2.10
C LYS A 73 7.23 -6.71 -1.81
N SER A 74 6.80 -7.05 -0.58
CA SER A 74 6.29 -8.40 -0.30
C SER A 74 5.03 -8.72 -1.11
N ILE A 75 4.06 -7.80 -1.15
CA ILE A 75 2.81 -8.01 -1.91
C ILE A 75 3.11 -8.13 -3.41
N LYS A 76 3.98 -7.28 -3.95
CA LYS A 76 4.40 -7.36 -5.36
C LYS A 76 5.00 -8.73 -5.68
N ASP A 77 5.89 -9.24 -4.82
CA ASP A 77 6.50 -10.56 -4.99
C ASP A 77 5.48 -11.71 -4.84
N PHE A 78 4.50 -11.57 -3.94
CA PHE A 78 3.39 -12.55 -3.83
C PHE A 78 2.63 -12.65 -5.15
N ILE A 79 2.31 -11.53 -5.77
CA ILE A 79 1.58 -11.46 -7.04
C ILE A 79 2.42 -12.08 -8.15
N THR A 80 3.66 -11.63 -8.33
CA THR A 80 4.52 -12.09 -9.43
C THR A 80 4.82 -13.58 -9.33
N ARG A 81 5.12 -14.11 -8.12
CA ARG A 81 5.31 -15.54 -7.89
C ARG A 81 4.02 -16.33 -8.13
N THR A 82 2.87 -15.85 -7.66
CA THR A 82 1.59 -16.53 -7.87
C THR A 82 1.31 -16.70 -9.36
N TYR A 83 1.43 -15.64 -10.14
CA TYR A 83 1.19 -15.70 -11.58
C TYR A 83 2.25 -16.54 -12.31
N ALA A 84 3.54 -16.46 -11.93
CA ALA A 84 4.58 -17.31 -12.47
C ALA A 84 4.28 -18.80 -12.23
N MET A 85 3.88 -19.16 -11.02
CA MET A 85 3.49 -20.54 -10.63
C MET A 85 2.11 -20.97 -11.16
N ARG A 86 1.39 -20.08 -11.82
CA ARG A 86 0.14 -20.34 -12.56
C ARG A 86 0.37 -20.38 -14.09
N GLY A 87 1.63 -20.31 -14.52
CA GLY A 87 2.01 -20.44 -15.93
C GLY A 87 1.90 -19.14 -16.73
N TYR A 88 2.13 -17.99 -16.12
CA TYR A 88 2.24 -16.70 -16.80
C TYR A 88 3.69 -16.27 -16.93
N TYR A 89 4.01 -15.55 -17.98
CA TYR A 89 5.28 -14.85 -18.15
C TYR A 89 5.22 -13.56 -17.34
N THR A 90 6.07 -13.44 -16.31
CA THR A 90 5.97 -12.39 -15.29
C THR A 90 7.26 -11.58 -15.16
N PRO A 91 7.63 -10.77 -16.16
CA PRO A 91 8.78 -9.88 -16.03
C PRO A 91 8.51 -8.83 -14.94
N TYR A 92 9.49 -8.66 -14.03
CA TYR A 92 9.45 -7.65 -12.99
C TYR A 92 10.79 -6.92 -12.95
N ILE A 93 10.79 -5.67 -13.38
CA ILE A 93 11.95 -4.78 -13.36
C ILE A 93 11.72 -3.74 -12.28
N PRO A 94 12.48 -3.78 -11.16
CA PRO A 94 12.38 -2.77 -10.11
C PRO A 94 12.87 -1.41 -10.60
N GLY A 95 12.34 -0.34 -10.01
CA GLY A 95 12.70 1.02 -10.38
C GLY A 95 12.98 1.92 -9.19
N TRP A 96 13.65 3.05 -9.45
CA TRP A 96 13.89 4.10 -8.47
C TRP A 96 13.61 5.49 -9.03
N ASP A 97 12.97 6.33 -8.21
CA ASP A 97 12.84 7.77 -8.45
C ASP A 97 14.00 8.51 -7.77
N ASN A 98 14.81 9.20 -8.58
CA ASN A 98 16.11 9.68 -8.15
C ASN A 98 16.21 11.19 -8.09
N HIS A 99 15.27 11.95 -8.64
CA HIS A 99 15.33 13.39 -8.76
C HIS A 99 14.58 14.12 -7.63
N GLY A 100 14.76 15.43 -7.60
CA GLY A 100 13.98 16.37 -6.83
C GLY A 100 14.39 16.53 -5.37
N MET A 101 13.53 17.21 -4.66
CA MET A 101 13.73 17.63 -3.27
C MET A 101 14.00 16.48 -2.28
N PRO A 102 13.45 15.26 -2.44
CA PRO A 102 13.73 14.17 -1.51
C PRO A 102 15.22 13.82 -1.38
N ILE A 103 15.95 13.80 -2.48
CA ILE A 103 17.40 13.50 -2.52
C ILE A 103 18.20 14.74 -2.16
N GLU A 104 17.87 15.88 -2.76
CA GLU A 104 18.55 17.16 -2.55
C GLU A 104 18.58 17.57 -1.08
N SER A 105 17.42 17.51 -0.40
CA SER A 105 17.31 17.85 1.03
C SER A 105 18.02 16.83 1.93
N ALA A 106 18.01 15.54 1.56
CA ALA A 106 18.65 14.51 2.33
C ALA A 106 20.17 14.67 2.33
N ILE A 107 20.79 14.85 1.15
CA ILE A 107 22.24 15.02 1.04
C ILE A 107 22.71 16.32 1.71
N ILE A 108 21.97 17.45 1.54
CA ILE A 108 22.29 18.72 2.19
C ILE A 108 22.33 18.53 3.71
N LYS A 109 21.33 17.86 4.28
CA LYS A 109 21.22 17.62 5.73
C LYS A 109 22.29 16.67 6.24
N GLU A 110 22.51 15.53 5.59
CA GLU A 110 23.43 14.48 6.05
C GLU A 110 24.90 14.90 5.91
N GLN A 111 25.26 15.52 4.78
CA GLN A 111 26.64 15.92 4.49
C GLN A 111 26.92 17.40 4.85
N LYS A 112 25.89 18.12 5.35
CA LYS A 112 25.98 19.57 5.72
C LYS A 112 26.54 20.42 4.57
N LEU A 113 26.09 20.13 3.34
CA LEU A 113 26.58 20.81 2.14
C LEU A 113 26.05 22.24 2.06
N ASN A 114 26.95 23.18 1.72
CA ASN A 114 26.54 24.51 1.29
C ASN A 114 26.32 24.52 -0.23
N HIS A 115 25.16 24.01 -0.65
CA HIS A 115 24.82 23.86 -2.06
C HIS A 115 24.81 25.19 -2.84
N LYS A 116 24.53 26.32 -2.16
CA LYS A 116 24.55 27.64 -2.80
C LYS A 116 25.96 28.10 -3.18
N ALA A 117 27.00 27.56 -2.54
CA ALA A 117 28.39 27.86 -2.82
C ALA A 117 29.07 26.90 -3.80
N MET A 118 28.40 25.80 -4.16
CA MET A 118 28.90 24.80 -5.12
C MET A 118 28.48 25.18 -6.55
N SER A 119 29.26 24.74 -7.53
CA SER A 119 28.81 24.71 -8.93
C SER A 119 27.59 23.79 -9.08
N ILE A 120 26.71 24.05 -10.05
CA ILE A 120 25.54 23.19 -10.30
C ILE A 120 25.98 21.78 -10.65
N ALA A 121 27.00 21.62 -11.51
CA ALA A 121 27.50 20.30 -11.92
C ALA A 121 28.06 19.50 -10.75
N ASP A 122 28.86 20.11 -9.87
CA ASP A 122 29.40 19.40 -8.69
C ASP A 122 28.30 18.98 -7.72
N PHE A 123 27.30 19.85 -7.52
CA PHE A 123 26.15 19.52 -6.66
C PHE A 123 25.31 18.38 -7.25
N ARG A 124 25.04 18.39 -8.55
CA ARG A 124 24.31 17.32 -9.26
C ARG A 124 25.07 16.00 -9.19
N SER A 125 26.40 16.03 -9.39
CA SER A 125 27.26 14.83 -9.25
C SER A 125 27.20 14.24 -7.83
N ALA A 126 27.16 15.10 -6.79
CA ALA A 126 27.03 14.65 -5.41
C ALA A 126 25.64 14.02 -5.14
N CYS A 127 24.56 14.58 -5.69
CA CYS A 127 23.22 14.04 -5.60
C CYS A 127 23.12 12.69 -6.31
N HIS A 128 23.71 12.54 -7.49
CA HIS A 128 23.75 11.29 -8.24
C HIS A 128 24.43 10.18 -7.43
N ALA A 129 25.63 10.45 -6.89
CA ALA A 129 26.37 9.49 -6.07
C ALA A 129 25.62 9.10 -4.78
N TYR A 130 24.89 10.05 -4.19
CA TYR A 130 24.04 9.80 -3.03
C TYR A 130 22.86 8.88 -3.39
N ALA A 131 22.20 9.14 -4.51
CA ALA A 131 21.09 8.32 -5.00
C ALA A 131 21.54 6.88 -5.30
N ASP A 132 22.68 6.70 -6.01
CA ASP A 132 23.26 5.38 -6.30
C ASP A 132 23.58 4.59 -5.03
N HIS A 133 24.15 5.25 -4.01
CA HIS A 133 24.42 4.60 -2.72
C HIS A 133 23.15 4.03 -2.08
N TYR A 134 22.05 4.81 -2.06
CA TYR A 134 20.82 4.32 -1.45
C TYR A 134 20.05 3.34 -2.32
N ILE A 135 20.22 3.36 -3.65
CA ILE A 135 19.74 2.29 -4.52
C ILE A 135 20.38 0.97 -4.10
N ASP A 136 21.70 0.94 -3.90
CA ASP A 136 22.40 -0.29 -3.48
C ASP A 136 21.92 -0.77 -2.09
N VAL A 137 21.79 0.14 -1.13
CA VAL A 137 21.27 -0.18 0.23
C VAL A 137 19.86 -0.77 0.16
N GLN A 138 18.98 -0.18 -0.63
CA GLN A 138 17.60 -0.65 -0.77
C GLN A 138 17.52 -1.96 -1.56
N ARG A 139 18.30 -2.11 -2.64
CA ARG A 139 18.40 -3.34 -3.43
C ARG A 139 18.75 -4.54 -2.55
N GLU A 140 19.81 -4.42 -1.76
CA GLU A 140 20.23 -5.48 -0.84
C GLU A 140 19.14 -5.81 0.19
N GLY A 141 18.43 -4.81 0.69
CA GLY A 141 17.30 -5.02 1.59
C GLY A 141 16.13 -5.76 0.93
N PHE A 142 15.77 -5.42 -0.31
CA PHE A 142 14.72 -6.10 -1.07
C PHE A 142 15.14 -7.54 -1.45
N LYS A 143 16.37 -7.75 -1.87
CA LYS A 143 16.93 -9.10 -2.11
C LYS A 143 16.88 -9.92 -0.81
N ARG A 144 17.24 -9.32 0.34
CA ARG A 144 17.18 -9.99 1.66
C ARG A 144 15.76 -10.44 2.04
N MET A 145 14.71 -9.77 1.55
CA MET A 145 13.32 -10.18 1.70
C MET A 145 12.94 -11.38 0.81
N GLY A 146 13.80 -11.78 -0.10
CA GLY A 146 13.54 -12.84 -1.08
C GLY A 146 12.69 -12.38 -2.27
N VAL A 147 12.64 -11.10 -2.56
CA VAL A 147 11.92 -10.56 -3.73
C VAL A 147 12.66 -10.94 -5.02
N ILE A 148 11.97 -11.59 -5.96
CA ILE A 148 12.51 -11.97 -7.27
C ILE A 148 12.25 -10.86 -8.28
N GLY A 149 13.28 -10.42 -9.01
CA GLY A 149 13.20 -9.41 -10.05
C GLY A 149 14.53 -9.21 -10.75
N ASP A 150 14.56 -8.38 -11.79
CA ASP A 150 15.80 -7.98 -12.48
C ASP A 150 16.54 -6.90 -11.67
N TRP A 151 17.27 -7.34 -10.66
CA TRP A 151 18.03 -6.44 -9.78
C TRP A 151 19.30 -5.89 -10.42
N GLU A 152 19.77 -6.51 -11.49
CA GLU A 152 20.98 -6.10 -12.20
C GLU A 152 20.70 -4.98 -13.22
N HIS A 153 19.47 -4.93 -13.77
CA HIS A 153 19.05 -3.96 -14.77
C HIS A 153 17.79 -3.20 -14.35
N PRO A 154 17.79 -2.54 -13.18
CA PRO A 154 16.64 -1.73 -12.75
C PRO A 154 16.52 -0.50 -13.64
N TYR A 155 15.33 0.11 -13.69
CA TYR A 155 15.21 1.44 -14.26
C TYR A 155 15.47 2.51 -13.19
N LYS A 156 16.07 3.62 -13.60
CA LYS A 156 16.32 4.79 -12.74
C LYS A 156 15.91 6.04 -13.49
N THR A 157 15.19 6.95 -12.83
CA THR A 157 14.76 8.20 -13.48
C THR A 157 15.93 9.11 -13.85
N MET A 158 17.09 8.93 -13.23
CA MET A 158 18.34 9.65 -13.54
C MET A 158 19.21 9.00 -14.63
N ASP A 159 18.76 7.89 -15.23
CA ASP A 159 19.52 7.28 -16.33
C ASP A 159 19.40 8.12 -17.61
N PRO A 160 20.50 8.33 -18.36
CA PRO A 160 20.50 9.15 -19.58
C PRO A 160 19.39 8.82 -20.57
N GLY A 161 19.13 7.52 -20.80
CA GLY A 161 18.05 7.08 -21.68
C GLY A 161 16.65 7.41 -21.15
N PHE A 162 16.44 7.39 -19.83
CA PHE A 162 15.18 7.80 -19.21
C PHE A 162 14.97 9.31 -19.34
N GLU A 163 15.96 10.11 -18.98
CA GLU A 163 15.92 11.58 -19.09
C GLU A 163 15.63 12.05 -20.52
N ALA A 164 16.22 11.37 -21.51
CA ALA A 164 15.95 11.65 -22.93
C ALA A 164 14.51 11.36 -23.33
N MET A 165 13.95 10.23 -22.88
CA MET A 165 12.57 9.87 -23.19
C MET A 165 11.57 10.79 -22.48
N GLU A 166 11.85 11.15 -21.24
CA GLU A 166 11.03 12.11 -20.50
C GLU A 166 11.02 13.49 -21.13
N THR A 167 12.18 13.94 -21.64
CA THR A 167 12.28 15.17 -22.46
C THR A 167 11.35 15.10 -23.68
N ARG A 168 11.25 13.95 -24.35
CA ARG A 168 10.30 13.74 -25.46
C ARG A 168 8.85 13.73 -25.01
N VAL A 169 8.56 13.19 -23.82
CA VAL A 169 7.21 13.24 -23.23
C VAL A 169 6.79 14.69 -22.97
N PHE A 170 7.67 15.50 -22.39
CA PHE A 170 7.43 16.93 -22.23
C PHE A 170 7.13 17.62 -23.56
N GLY A 171 7.96 17.36 -24.58
CA GLY A 171 7.76 17.91 -25.93
C GLY A 171 6.42 17.56 -26.53
N LYS A 172 5.95 16.31 -26.37
CA LYS A 172 4.62 15.87 -26.83
C LYS A 172 3.49 16.63 -26.14
N MET A 173 3.55 16.75 -24.79
CA MET A 173 2.53 17.50 -24.03
C MET A 173 2.51 18.99 -24.39
N TYR A 174 3.70 19.59 -24.61
CA TYR A 174 3.80 20.98 -25.08
C TYR A 174 3.19 21.15 -26.47
N LYS A 175 3.50 20.26 -27.40
CA LYS A 175 2.95 20.25 -28.77
C LYS A 175 1.43 20.08 -28.79
N ASN A 176 0.89 19.25 -27.89
CA ASN A 176 -0.55 19.06 -27.72
C ASN A 176 -1.25 20.28 -27.10
N GLY A 177 -0.49 21.31 -26.69
CA GLY A 177 -1.02 22.56 -26.13
C GLY A 177 -1.40 22.48 -24.65
N HIS A 178 -0.99 21.40 -23.96
CA HIS A 178 -1.31 21.22 -22.55
C HIS A 178 -0.33 21.94 -21.62
N ILE A 179 0.87 22.27 -22.06
CA ILE A 179 1.89 22.96 -21.25
C ILE A 179 1.98 24.43 -21.64
N TYR A 180 1.96 25.31 -20.63
CA TYR A 180 2.07 26.75 -20.81
C TYR A 180 2.79 27.40 -19.63
N LYS A 181 3.37 28.59 -19.85
CA LYS A 181 3.94 29.42 -18.77
C LYS A 181 2.91 30.44 -18.30
N GLY A 182 2.68 30.57 -17.00
CA GLY A 182 1.70 31.46 -16.43
C GLY A 182 2.13 32.06 -15.10
N LEU A 183 1.57 33.24 -14.76
CA LEU A 183 1.71 33.86 -13.46
C LEU A 183 0.44 33.56 -12.65
N LYS A 184 0.53 32.62 -11.71
CA LYS A 184 -0.59 32.20 -10.86
C LYS A 184 -0.13 31.94 -9.43
N PRO A 185 -1.01 32.10 -8.41
CA PRO A 185 -0.72 31.61 -7.06
C PRO A 185 -0.50 30.10 -7.04
N VAL A 186 0.60 29.69 -6.42
CA VAL A 186 0.96 28.28 -6.20
C VAL A 186 1.32 28.08 -4.72
N TYR A 187 1.33 26.82 -4.27
CA TYR A 187 1.95 26.47 -3.00
C TYR A 187 3.44 26.76 -3.08
N TRP A 188 3.95 27.53 -2.15
CA TRP A 188 5.34 27.99 -2.14
C TRP A 188 5.99 27.72 -0.79
N CYS A 189 7.08 26.97 -0.78
CA CYS A 189 7.92 26.81 0.38
C CYS A 189 8.96 27.93 0.44
N ALA A 190 8.77 28.88 1.33
CA ALA A 190 9.70 30.01 1.51
C ALA A 190 11.06 29.58 2.11
N HIS A 191 11.10 28.47 2.86
CA HIS A 191 12.31 27.90 3.42
C HIS A 191 13.19 27.23 2.34
N ASP A 192 12.57 26.47 1.45
CA ASP A 192 13.25 25.73 0.36
C ASP A 192 13.27 26.55 -0.95
N GLU A 193 12.63 27.72 -0.98
CA GLU A 193 12.56 28.65 -2.12
C GLU A 193 12.06 27.97 -3.41
N THR A 194 10.94 27.21 -3.33
CA THR A 194 10.42 26.44 -4.47
C THR A 194 8.90 26.31 -4.43
N ALA A 195 8.29 26.16 -5.61
CA ALA A 195 6.91 25.74 -5.77
C ALA A 195 6.72 24.28 -5.32
N LEU A 196 5.53 23.95 -4.84
CA LEU A 196 5.12 22.62 -4.42
C LEU A 196 3.87 22.20 -5.18
N ALA A 197 3.74 20.87 -5.42
CA ALA A 197 2.50 20.27 -5.85
C ALA A 197 1.59 19.96 -4.64
N GLU A 198 0.30 19.70 -4.87
CA GLU A 198 -0.65 19.32 -3.82
C GLU A 198 -0.23 18.04 -3.07
N ALA A 199 0.43 17.09 -3.74
CA ALA A 199 0.97 15.88 -3.14
C ALA A 199 2.19 16.13 -2.22
N GLU A 200 2.75 17.35 -2.24
CA GLU A 200 3.94 17.73 -1.48
C GLU A 200 3.61 18.57 -0.24
N ILE A 201 2.34 18.68 0.13
CA ILE A 201 1.88 19.39 1.33
C ILE A 201 1.25 18.43 2.34
N GLU A 202 1.43 18.76 3.62
CA GLU A 202 0.82 18.09 4.76
C GLU A 202 0.07 19.12 5.60
N TYR A 203 -1.11 18.79 6.07
CA TYR A 203 -1.87 19.68 6.95
C TYR A 203 -1.57 19.40 8.40
N LYS A 204 -1.41 20.44 9.19
CA LYS A 204 -1.17 20.40 10.62
C LYS A 204 -1.98 21.48 11.32
N ASP A 205 -2.46 21.19 12.51
CA ASP A 205 -3.18 22.12 13.34
C ASP A 205 -2.19 23.10 14.00
N ASP A 206 -2.25 24.39 13.59
CA ASP A 206 -1.42 25.44 14.13
C ASP A 206 -2.28 26.51 14.83
N PRO A 207 -1.77 27.13 15.91
CA PRO A 207 -2.42 28.29 16.51
C PRO A 207 -2.30 29.51 15.58
N CYS A 208 -3.41 30.21 15.38
CA CYS A 208 -3.49 31.36 14.50
C CYS A 208 -4.32 32.47 15.14
N THR A 209 -3.85 33.71 15.04
CA THR A 209 -4.65 34.91 15.41
C THR A 209 -5.35 35.43 14.17
N THR A 210 -6.69 35.39 14.18
CA THR A 210 -7.53 35.97 13.13
C THR A 210 -7.88 37.40 13.44
N VAL A 211 -8.08 38.20 12.40
CA VAL A 211 -8.36 39.63 12.56
C VAL A 211 -9.60 40.03 11.78
N TYR A 212 -10.37 40.92 12.41
CA TYR A 212 -11.47 41.68 11.85
C TYR A 212 -10.99 43.09 11.61
N VAL A 213 -10.95 43.59 10.38
CA VAL A 213 -10.26 44.83 9.99
C VAL A 213 -11.22 45.79 9.33
N LYS A 214 -11.18 47.03 9.76
CA LYS A 214 -11.99 48.14 9.21
C LYS A 214 -11.33 48.73 7.96
N PHE A 215 -12.09 48.82 6.88
CA PHE A 215 -11.71 49.47 5.63
C PHE A 215 -12.62 50.71 5.46
N PRO A 216 -12.12 51.93 5.62
CA PRO A 216 -12.95 53.13 5.52
C PRO A 216 -13.57 53.26 4.13
N MET A 217 -14.80 53.76 4.07
CA MET A 217 -15.47 54.11 2.81
C MET A 217 -14.74 55.26 2.13
N HIS A 218 -14.27 55.00 0.87
CA HIS A 218 -13.63 56.04 0.05
C HIS A 218 -14.61 56.69 -0.93
N ASP A 219 -15.28 55.86 -1.74
CA ASP A 219 -16.25 56.32 -2.73
C ASP A 219 -17.43 55.33 -2.82
N ASP A 220 -18.63 55.83 -2.52
CA ASP A 220 -19.87 55.07 -2.58
C ASP A 220 -20.63 55.21 -3.91
N LEU A 221 -20.02 55.86 -4.91
CA LEU A 221 -20.65 56.15 -6.21
C LEU A 221 -21.92 56.97 -6.11
N GLY A 222 -22.09 57.70 -4.99
CA GLY A 222 -23.30 58.50 -4.71
C GLY A 222 -24.54 57.65 -4.29
N LYS A 223 -24.39 56.38 -3.99
CA LYS A 223 -25.53 55.46 -3.68
C LYS A 223 -25.99 55.51 -2.23
N LEU A 224 -25.17 55.96 -1.26
CA LEU A 224 -25.47 55.92 0.17
C LEU A 224 -25.99 57.24 0.73
N GLY A 225 -26.38 58.18 -0.14
CA GLY A 225 -27.11 59.40 0.22
C GLY A 225 -26.42 60.26 1.26
N ASN A 226 -27.10 60.47 2.42
CA ASN A 226 -26.64 61.38 3.49
C ASN A 226 -25.84 60.71 4.60
N LEU A 227 -25.41 59.47 4.48
CA LEU A 227 -24.58 58.80 5.49
C LEU A 227 -23.22 59.48 5.62
N ASP A 228 -22.73 59.62 6.86
CA ASP A 228 -21.42 60.18 7.14
C ASP A 228 -20.34 59.15 6.77
N LYS A 229 -19.76 59.28 5.55
CA LYS A 229 -18.75 58.37 4.98
C LYS A 229 -17.50 58.30 5.82
N SER A 230 -17.14 59.36 6.57
CA SER A 230 -15.95 59.38 7.42
C SER A 230 -16.05 58.43 8.61
N LYS A 231 -17.24 57.89 8.89
CA LYS A 231 -17.54 56.94 9.95
C LYS A 231 -18.07 55.63 9.42
N LEU A 232 -17.95 55.37 8.14
CA LEU A 232 -18.48 54.14 7.49
C LEU A 232 -17.34 53.23 7.05
N PHE A 233 -17.41 51.95 7.45
CA PHE A 233 -16.34 50.96 7.24
C PHE A 233 -16.90 49.66 6.75
N PHE A 234 -16.24 49.03 5.74
CA PHE A 234 -16.38 47.61 5.53
C PHE A 234 -15.56 46.86 6.58
N VAL A 235 -16.09 45.81 7.17
CA VAL A 235 -15.34 44.96 8.09
C VAL A 235 -15.00 43.66 7.38
N ILE A 236 -13.71 43.44 7.10
CA ILE A 236 -13.23 42.15 6.51
C ILE A 236 -12.75 41.23 7.62
N TRP A 237 -12.61 39.95 7.30
CA TRP A 237 -12.01 38.95 8.16
C TRP A 237 -10.92 38.20 7.41
N THR A 238 -9.80 37.92 8.11
CA THR A 238 -8.72 37.09 7.56
C THR A 238 -7.98 36.32 8.65
N THR A 239 -7.52 35.13 8.30
CA THR A 239 -6.62 34.28 9.12
C THR A 239 -5.14 34.59 8.82
N THR A 240 -4.83 35.31 7.74
CA THR A 240 -3.48 35.58 7.25
C THR A 240 -3.18 37.10 7.23
N ILE A 241 -2.69 37.61 8.35
CA ILE A 241 -2.45 39.06 8.55
C ILE A 241 -1.42 39.59 7.54
N TRP A 242 -0.35 38.84 7.27
CA TRP A 242 0.74 39.19 6.38
C TRP A 242 0.32 39.41 4.91
N THR A 243 -0.88 38.92 4.49
CA THR A 243 -1.38 39.14 3.13
C THR A 243 -2.06 40.49 2.92
N LEU A 244 -2.41 41.22 3.99
CA LEU A 244 -3.09 42.51 3.93
C LEU A 244 -2.39 43.55 3.05
N PRO A 245 -1.04 43.69 3.04
CA PRO A 245 -0.37 44.58 2.11
C PRO A 245 -0.66 44.29 0.63
N GLY A 246 -1.00 43.04 0.28
CA GLY A 246 -1.38 42.59 -1.08
C GLY A 246 -2.86 42.83 -1.44
N ASN A 247 -3.67 43.33 -0.53
CA ASN A 247 -5.09 43.58 -0.78
C ASN A 247 -5.28 44.54 -1.98
N LEU A 248 -6.20 44.16 -2.88
CA LEU A 248 -6.66 45.00 -4.01
C LEU A 248 -8.17 45.13 -4.04
N ALA A 249 -8.89 44.21 -3.40
CA ALA A 249 -10.35 44.22 -3.44
C ALA A 249 -10.95 43.68 -2.14
N ILE A 250 -12.25 43.90 -1.97
CA ILE A 250 -13.11 43.28 -0.98
C ILE A 250 -14.22 42.55 -1.76
N ALA A 251 -14.31 41.23 -1.67
CA ALA A 251 -15.32 40.42 -2.35
C ALA A 251 -16.58 40.26 -1.50
N LEU A 252 -17.75 40.43 -2.13
CA LEU A 252 -19.07 40.25 -1.56
C LEU A 252 -19.84 39.21 -2.36
N HIS A 253 -20.75 38.47 -1.72
CA HIS A 253 -21.68 37.59 -2.43
C HIS A 253 -22.78 38.41 -3.11
N PRO A 254 -23.06 38.25 -4.42
CA PRO A 254 -23.94 39.14 -5.18
C PRO A 254 -25.37 39.20 -4.63
N SER A 255 -25.94 38.08 -4.20
CA SER A 255 -27.37 37.95 -3.81
C SER A 255 -27.63 37.86 -2.30
N GLU A 256 -26.56 37.84 -1.47
CA GLU A 256 -26.72 37.80 -0.02
C GLU A 256 -27.02 39.17 0.54
N SER A 257 -27.73 39.24 1.71
CA SER A 257 -28.10 40.45 2.39
C SER A 257 -26.94 41.01 3.23
N TYR A 258 -26.60 42.25 2.99
CA TYR A 258 -25.64 43.04 3.76
C TYR A 258 -26.31 44.19 4.47
N VAL A 259 -25.86 44.48 5.66
CA VAL A 259 -26.41 45.56 6.49
C VAL A 259 -25.39 46.64 6.77
N ILE A 260 -25.88 47.87 6.87
CA ILE A 260 -25.13 49.00 7.46
C ILE A 260 -25.59 49.11 8.92
N VAL A 261 -24.68 48.86 9.84
CA VAL A 261 -24.97 48.78 11.28
C VAL A 261 -24.30 49.97 11.95
N LYS A 262 -25.10 50.73 12.70
CA LYS A 262 -24.58 51.84 13.52
C LYS A 262 -24.31 51.37 14.94
N ALA A 263 -23.11 51.50 15.42
CA ALA A 263 -22.69 51.18 16.77
C ALA A 263 -22.83 52.39 17.73
N PRO A 264 -22.86 52.15 19.07
CA PRO A 264 -22.96 53.21 20.06
C PRO A 264 -21.81 54.24 20.03
N ASN A 265 -20.65 53.88 19.52
CA ASN A 265 -19.52 54.78 19.31
C ASN A 265 -19.69 55.75 18.15
N GLY A 266 -20.79 55.64 17.39
CA GLY A 266 -21.17 56.49 16.26
C GLY A 266 -20.53 56.05 14.93
N GLU A 267 -19.72 55.04 14.90
CA GLU A 267 -19.22 54.39 13.66
C GLU A 267 -20.29 53.51 13.02
N MET A 268 -20.23 53.32 11.72
CA MET A 268 -21.10 52.46 10.95
C MET A 268 -20.27 51.35 10.25
N TYR A 269 -20.80 50.14 10.28
CA TYR A 269 -20.09 48.99 9.75
C TYR A 269 -20.93 48.25 8.71
N ILE A 270 -20.31 47.86 7.62
CA ILE A 270 -20.91 47.04 6.54
C ILE A 270 -20.44 45.62 6.66
N MET A 271 -21.37 44.65 6.79
CA MET A 271 -21.14 43.22 6.87
C MET A 271 -22.40 42.44 6.46
N ALA A 272 -22.26 41.15 6.22
CA ALA A 272 -23.39 40.28 5.93
C ALA A 272 -24.39 40.23 7.10
N GLU A 273 -25.72 40.33 6.83
CA GLU A 273 -26.76 40.34 7.85
C GLU A 273 -26.72 39.08 8.72
N ALA A 274 -26.48 37.92 8.10
CA ALA A 274 -26.41 36.63 8.80
C ALA A 274 -25.31 36.55 9.87
N LEU A 275 -24.22 37.30 9.69
CA LEU A 275 -23.03 37.30 10.56
C LEU A 275 -22.99 38.46 11.55
N THR A 276 -23.90 39.43 11.40
CA THR A 276 -23.86 40.71 12.13
C THR A 276 -23.83 40.53 13.64
N LYS A 277 -24.68 39.67 14.20
CA LYS A 277 -24.75 39.46 15.65
C LYS A 277 -23.43 38.93 16.21
N LYS A 278 -22.79 38.00 15.56
CA LYS A 278 -21.52 37.43 15.97
C LYS A 278 -20.41 38.48 15.90
N VAL A 279 -20.31 39.16 14.77
CA VAL A 279 -19.24 40.14 14.50
C VAL A 279 -19.36 41.32 15.45
N MET A 280 -20.55 41.91 15.63
CA MET A 280 -20.77 43.02 16.56
C MET A 280 -20.44 42.64 18.00
N GLY A 281 -20.80 41.42 18.42
CA GLY A 281 -20.44 40.88 19.74
C GLY A 281 -18.93 40.78 19.95
N LEU A 282 -18.17 40.35 18.94
CA LEU A 282 -16.70 40.30 18.97
C LEU A 282 -16.08 41.69 19.07
N GLY A 283 -16.70 42.71 18.47
CA GLY A 283 -16.34 44.12 18.60
C GLY A 283 -16.73 44.77 19.94
N GLY A 284 -17.40 44.01 20.82
CA GLY A 284 -17.88 44.48 22.13
C GLY A 284 -19.16 45.29 22.06
N PHE A 285 -19.93 45.22 20.99
CA PHE A 285 -21.19 45.94 20.80
C PHE A 285 -22.38 45.00 20.92
N GLU A 286 -23.04 44.98 22.05
CA GLU A 286 -24.27 44.22 22.26
C GLU A 286 -25.51 44.97 21.70
N ASP A 287 -25.49 46.32 21.78
CA ASP A 287 -26.53 47.19 21.26
C ASP A 287 -26.05 47.83 19.95
N TYR A 288 -26.84 47.77 18.89
CA TYR A 288 -26.59 48.39 17.59
C TYR A 288 -27.88 48.58 16.81
N GLU A 289 -27.87 49.50 15.86
CA GLU A 289 -29.00 49.79 14.98
C GLU A 289 -28.67 49.40 13.54
N ILE A 290 -29.56 48.65 12.88
CA ILE A 290 -29.46 48.43 11.44
C ILE A 290 -30.08 49.61 10.72
N VAL A 291 -29.21 50.37 10.02
CA VAL A 291 -29.61 51.61 9.33
C VAL A 291 -30.17 51.33 7.94
N GLU A 292 -29.46 50.45 7.18
CA GLU A 292 -29.84 50.10 5.81
C GLU A 292 -29.60 48.61 5.55
N ARG A 293 -30.31 48.04 4.53
CA ARG A 293 -30.11 46.69 4.02
C ARG A 293 -30.00 46.72 2.51
N HIS A 294 -29.03 46.00 1.97
CA HIS A 294 -28.81 45.90 0.54
C HIS A 294 -28.33 44.50 0.17
N GLU A 295 -28.56 44.08 -1.05
CA GLU A 295 -27.84 42.90 -1.63
C GLU A 295 -26.38 43.29 -1.91
N GLY A 296 -25.47 42.27 -1.88
CA GLY A 296 -24.05 42.53 -2.14
C GLY A 296 -23.79 43.22 -3.49
N ALA A 297 -24.58 42.94 -4.53
CA ALA A 297 -24.51 43.58 -5.84
C ALA A 297 -24.68 45.12 -5.79
N PHE A 298 -25.37 45.63 -4.76
CA PHE A 298 -25.47 47.11 -4.56
C PHE A 298 -24.15 47.81 -4.37
N PHE A 299 -23.19 47.14 -3.71
CA PHE A 299 -21.89 47.69 -3.35
C PHE A 299 -20.85 47.55 -4.47
N GLU A 300 -21.18 46.86 -5.56
CA GLU A 300 -20.24 46.60 -6.65
C GLU A 300 -19.62 47.92 -7.19
N ASN A 301 -18.28 47.88 -7.35
CA ASN A 301 -17.43 48.96 -7.83
C ASN A 301 -17.28 50.16 -6.86
N MET A 302 -17.84 50.17 -5.67
CA MET A 302 -17.47 51.14 -4.64
C MET A 302 -16.00 50.98 -4.26
N LEU A 303 -15.41 51.99 -3.62
CA LEU A 303 -14.02 51.96 -3.17
C LEU A 303 -13.96 52.12 -1.66
N ALA A 304 -13.07 51.38 -1.03
CA ALA A 304 -12.69 51.56 0.38
C ALA A 304 -11.20 51.91 0.49
N ASP A 305 -10.81 52.67 1.49
CA ASP A 305 -9.39 52.95 1.76
C ASP A 305 -8.74 51.73 2.43
N HIS A 306 -7.50 51.45 2.04
CA HIS A 306 -6.72 50.45 2.73
C HIS A 306 -6.37 50.91 4.14
N PRO A 307 -6.45 50.04 5.21
CA PRO A 307 -6.34 50.46 6.61
C PRO A 307 -5.00 51.10 7.00
N PHE A 308 -3.92 50.83 6.28
CA PHE A 308 -2.57 51.37 6.63
C PHE A 308 -1.65 51.63 5.41
N LEU A 309 -2.07 51.40 4.19
CA LEU A 309 -1.32 51.73 2.98
C LEU A 309 -2.08 52.78 2.15
N PRO A 310 -1.37 53.70 1.43
CA PRO A 310 -1.99 54.78 0.66
C PRO A 310 -2.56 54.26 -0.67
N LYS A 311 -3.54 53.39 -0.62
CA LYS A 311 -4.24 52.78 -1.78
C LYS A 311 -5.69 52.47 -1.46
N THR A 312 -6.49 52.25 -2.48
CA THR A 312 -7.90 51.85 -2.33
C THR A 312 -8.12 50.39 -2.67
N SER A 313 -9.18 49.82 -2.09
CA SER A 313 -9.69 48.50 -2.30
C SER A 313 -11.02 48.58 -3.02
N ARG A 314 -11.17 47.92 -4.17
CA ARG A 314 -12.41 47.86 -4.94
C ARG A 314 -13.36 46.81 -4.44
N LEU A 315 -14.65 47.17 -4.30
CA LEU A 315 -15.69 46.19 -3.98
C LEU A 315 -16.03 45.40 -5.23
N VAL A 316 -15.91 44.04 -5.14
CA VAL A 316 -16.12 43.10 -6.24
C VAL A 316 -17.13 42.02 -5.81
N LEU A 317 -17.72 41.35 -6.78
CA LEU A 317 -18.67 40.27 -6.50
C LEU A 317 -18.02 38.89 -6.74
N ALA A 318 -18.30 37.95 -5.84
CA ALA A 318 -17.79 36.58 -5.96
C ALA A 318 -18.73 35.57 -5.29
N ASP A 319 -19.09 34.51 -6.02
CA ASP A 319 -20.00 33.47 -5.54
C ASP A 319 -19.39 32.56 -4.46
N TYR A 320 -18.05 32.56 -4.31
CA TYR A 320 -17.35 31.78 -3.28
C TYR A 320 -17.48 32.35 -1.86
N VAL A 321 -17.98 33.57 -1.73
CA VAL A 321 -18.16 34.20 -0.41
C VAL A 321 -19.30 33.50 0.33
N THR A 322 -18.99 32.88 1.48
CA THR A 322 -19.96 32.13 2.29
C THR A 322 -20.42 32.92 3.51
N MET A 323 -21.54 32.46 4.09
CA MET A 323 -22.14 33.08 5.31
C MET A 323 -21.86 32.22 6.55
N ASP A 324 -20.92 31.28 6.50
CA ASP A 324 -20.62 30.36 7.60
C ASP A 324 -19.68 30.95 8.64
N SER A 325 -18.79 31.83 8.19
CA SER A 325 -17.75 32.42 9.04
C SER A 325 -17.32 33.82 8.56
N GLY A 326 -16.57 34.52 9.39
CA GLY A 326 -16.06 35.85 9.06
C GLY A 326 -17.12 36.93 9.11
N THR A 327 -17.18 37.79 8.10
CA THR A 327 -18.04 38.98 8.01
C THR A 327 -18.90 39.00 6.74
N GLY A 328 -18.72 38.07 5.82
CA GLY A 328 -19.28 38.13 4.46
C GLY A 328 -18.57 39.16 3.54
N CYS A 329 -17.56 39.87 4.04
CA CYS A 329 -16.67 40.74 3.28
C CYS A 329 -15.29 40.09 3.25
N VAL A 330 -14.88 39.55 2.12
CA VAL A 330 -13.64 38.78 1.99
C VAL A 330 -12.51 39.66 1.49
N HIS A 331 -11.44 39.72 2.28
CA HIS A 331 -10.16 40.28 1.87
C HIS A 331 -9.63 39.56 0.63
N THR A 332 -9.38 40.29 -0.46
CA THR A 332 -9.01 39.75 -1.75
C THR A 332 -7.63 40.25 -2.19
N ALA A 333 -6.67 39.31 -2.29
CA ALA A 333 -5.28 39.57 -2.67
C ALA A 333 -4.84 38.59 -3.75
N PRO A 334 -4.86 38.98 -5.06
CA PRO A 334 -4.69 38.05 -6.19
C PRO A 334 -3.33 37.34 -6.23
N GLY A 335 -2.33 37.88 -5.52
CA GLY A 335 -1.02 37.23 -5.39
C GLY A 335 -0.97 36.07 -4.42
N PHE A 336 -2.02 35.84 -3.60
CA PHE A 336 -1.99 34.91 -2.47
C PHE A 336 -3.20 33.95 -2.40
N GLY A 337 -4.10 33.99 -3.38
CA GLY A 337 -5.27 33.12 -3.42
C GLY A 337 -5.70 32.81 -4.86
N ALA A 338 -6.07 31.57 -5.14
CA ALA A 338 -6.53 31.15 -6.46
C ALA A 338 -7.86 31.81 -6.84
N ASP A 339 -8.83 31.83 -5.94
CA ASP A 339 -10.13 32.49 -6.16
C ASP A 339 -9.99 34.01 -6.27
N ASP A 340 -9.09 34.59 -5.46
CA ASP A 340 -8.75 36.01 -5.52
C ASP A 340 -8.15 36.37 -6.88
N TYR A 341 -7.25 35.51 -7.40
CA TYR A 341 -6.66 35.67 -8.73
C TYR A 341 -7.72 35.67 -9.83
N VAL A 342 -8.60 34.68 -9.84
CA VAL A 342 -9.67 34.55 -10.85
C VAL A 342 -10.61 35.78 -10.80
N THR A 343 -11.02 36.16 -9.59
CA THR A 343 -11.89 37.31 -9.38
C THR A 343 -11.24 38.63 -9.84
N CYS A 344 -10.02 38.92 -9.38
CA CYS A 344 -9.32 40.11 -9.78
C CYS A 344 -9.06 40.20 -11.29
N LYS A 345 -8.71 39.06 -11.91
CA LYS A 345 -8.54 38.95 -13.37
C LYS A 345 -9.85 39.28 -14.12
N ARG A 346 -11.02 38.80 -13.64
CA ARG A 346 -12.32 39.13 -14.21
C ARG A 346 -12.64 40.63 -14.19
N TYR A 347 -12.18 41.31 -13.11
CA TYR A 347 -12.32 42.79 -12.97
C TYR A 347 -11.18 43.59 -13.61
N GLY A 348 -10.23 42.97 -14.34
CA GLY A 348 -9.11 43.62 -15.01
C GLY A 348 -8.09 44.26 -14.10
N MET A 349 -7.92 43.72 -12.89
CA MET A 349 -6.95 44.21 -11.90
C MET A 349 -5.57 43.63 -12.13
N ASP A 350 -4.53 44.40 -11.88
CA ASP A 350 -3.14 43.98 -11.96
C ASP A 350 -2.78 42.97 -10.85
N MET A 351 -1.84 42.07 -11.14
CA MET A 351 -1.27 41.15 -10.17
C MET A 351 -0.24 41.86 -9.30
N VAL A 352 -0.40 41.79 -7.98
CA VAL A 352 0.55 42.32 -7.00
C VAL A 352 1.00 41.24 -6.05
N VAL A 353 2.31 41.06 -5.91
CA VAL A 353 2.93 40.05 -5.06
C VAL A 353 3.93 40.73 -4.12
N PRO A 354 3.50 41.22 -2.95
CA PRO A 354 4.37 41.98 -2.04
C PRO A 354 5.29 41.11 -1.17
N VAL A 355 5.49 39.85 -1.52
CA VAL A 355 6.38 38.89 -0.83
C VAL A 355 7.30 38.23 -1.84
N ASN A 356 8.62 38.18 -1.55
CA ASN A 356 9.63 37.56 -2.41
C ASN A 356 9.75 36.04 -2.20
N ASP A 357 10.69 35.38 -2.89
CA ASP A 357 10.92 33.95 -2.87
C ASP A 357 11.26 33.40 -1.47
N GLN A 358 11.87 34.23 -0.63
CA GLN A 358 12.25 33.89 0.74
C GLN A 358 11.14 34.16 1.77
N GLY A 359 9.92 34.46 1.32
CA GLY A 359 8.80 34.78 2.21
C GLY A 359 8.95 36.11 2.94
N LYS A 360 9.74 37.05 2.37
CA LYS A 360 9.95 38.42 2.95
C LYS A 360 9.17 39.45 2.16
N HIS A 361 8.58 40.38 2.87
CA HIS A 361 7.91 41.51 2.26
C HIS A 361 8.84 42.35 1.39
N THR A 362 8.35 42.74 0.20
CA THR A 362 9.03 43.66 -0.71
C THR A 362 8.75 45.13 -0.33
N GLU A 363 9.38 46.08 -1.01
CA GLU A 363 9.16 47.52 -0.81
C GLU A 363 7.67 47.93 -0.99
N TYR A 364 6.89 47.15 -1.75
CA TYR A 364 5.47 47.37 -1.92
C TYR A 364 4.68 47.36 -0.60
N ALA A 365 5.14 46.57 0.37
CA ALA A 365 4.54 46.50 1.71
C ALA A 365 4.91 47.70 2.62
N GLY A 366 5.61 48.69 2.09
CA GLY A 366 6.01 49.90 2.82
C GLY A 366 6.93 49.59 4.00
N LYS A 367 6.53 50.01 5.22
CA LYS A 367 7.38 49.87 6.43
C LYS A 367 7.65 48.43 6.84
N TYR A 368 6.92 47.44 6.29
CA TYR A 368 7.12 46.02 6.57
C TYR A 368 8.15 45.37 5.64
N ALA A 369 8.71 46.12 4.68
CA ALA A 369 9.70 45.61 3.73
C ALA A 369 10.88 44.94 4.45
N GLY A 370 11.28 43.75 3.96
CA GLY A 370 12.35 42.94 4.54
C GLY A 370 11.97 42.02 5.69
N MET A 371 10.80 42.22 6.31
CA MET A 371 10.28 41.32 7.36
C MET A 371 9.75 40.01 6.74
N GLY A 372 9.97 38.87 7.40
CA GLY A 372 9.31 37.61 7.07
C GLY A 372 7.81 37.67 7.33
N THR A 373 7.05 36.79 6.69
CA THR A 373 5.58 36.70 6.84
C THR A 373 5.18 36.53 8.30
N ASP A 374 5.82 35.64 9.05
CA ASP A 374 5.54 35.40 10.46
C ASP A 374 5.98 36.60 11.35
N GLU A 375 7.15 37.18 11.04
CA GLU A 375 7.68 38.35 11.77
C GLU A 375 6.77 39.58 11.62
N SER A 376 6.11 39.74 10.48
CA SER A 376 5.26 40.88 10.19
C SER A 376 3.88 40.82 10.86
N ASN A 377 3.35 39.62 11.16
CA ASN A 377 2.02 39.44 11.73
C ASN A 377 1.81 40.26 13.04
N PRO A 378 2.65 40.15 14.08
CA PRO A 378 2.46 40.91 15.31
C PRO A 378 2.67 42.43 15.11
N VAL A 379 3.51 42.83 14.16
CA VAL A 379 3.76 44.21 13.86
C VAL A 379 2.54 44.84 13.17
N ILE A 380 2.00 44.23 12.14
CA ILE A 380 0.81 44.69 11.44
C ILE A 380 -0.41 44.74 12.40
N LEU A 381 -0.56 43.71 13.26
CA LEU A 381 -1.61 43.64 14.26
C LEU A 381 -1.53 44.85 15.23
N ASN A 382 -0.34 45.14 15.74
CA ASN A 382 -0.14 46.31 16.64
C ASN A 382 -0.45 47.65 15.96
N ASP A 383 0.01 47.80 14.72
CA ASP A 383 -0.27 48.99 13.92
C ASP A 383 -1.76 49.23 13.70
N MET A 384 -2.52 48.16 13.42
CA MET A 384 -3.98 48.24 13.28
C MET A 384 -4.67 48.59 14.59
N LYS A 385 -4.14 48.11 15.73
CA LYS A 385 -4.63 48.53 17.07
C LYS A 385 -4.40 50.02 17.33
N GLU A 386 -3.18 50.48 17.09
CA GLU A 386 -2.79 51.88 17.32
C GLU A 386 -3.54 52.87 16.40
N SER A 387 -3.78 52.48 15.13
CA SER A 387 -4.54 53.27 14.16
C SER A 387 -6.06 53.19 14.36
N GLY A 388 -6.55 52.31 15.24
CA GLY A 388 -7.99 52.05 15.40
C GLY A 388 -8.65 51.32 14.24
N MET A 389 -7.86 50.74 13.33
CA MET A 389 -8.39 49.95 12.20
C MET A 389 -8.68 48.48 12.54
N LEU A 390 -8.17 47.98 13.67
CA LEU A 390 -8.57 46.69 14.15
C LEU A 390 -9.97 46.76 14.76
N PHE A 391 -10.92 45.98 14.23
CA PHE A 391 -12.27 45.88 14.80
C PHE A 391 -12.28 44.87 15.95
N ALA A 392 -11.75 43.64 15.71
CA ALA A 392 -11.62 42.58 16.71
C ALA A 392 -10.48 41.61 16.32
N SER A 393 -10.06 40.77 17.26
CA SER A 393 -9.15 39.65 17.00
C SER A 393 -9.54 38.42 17.85
N GLU A 394 -9.30 37.22 17.34
CA GLU A 394 -9.63 35.97 17.97
C GLU A 394 -8.52 34.95 17.71
N ASP A 395 -8.12 34.22 18.75
CA ASP A 395 -7.16 33.14 18.59
C ASP A 395 -7.90 31.83 18.30
N ILE A 396 -7.50 31.15 17.23
CA ILE A 396 -8.11 29.89 16.78
C ILE A 396 -7.03 28.83 16.52
N ILE A 397 -7.42 27.57 16.50
CA ILE A 397 -6.60 26.49 15.94
C ILE A 397 -7.05 26.29 14.49
N HIS A 398 -6.11 26.37 13.57
CA HIS A 398 -6.37 26.30 12.15
C HIS A 398 -5.52 25.21 11.50
N SER A 399 -6.14 24.37 10.66
CA SER A 399 -5.44 23.38 9.87
C SER A 399 -4.67 24.10 8.75
N TYR A 400 -3.34 24.13 8.83
CA TYR A 400 -2.47 24.90 7.93
C TYR A 400 -1.55 24.01 7.11
N PRO A 401 -1.33 24.30 5.81
CA PRO A 401 -0.46 23.50 4.95
C PRO A 401 1.02 23.73 5.28
N HIS A 402 1.77 22.61 5.34
CA HIS A 402 3.22 22.57 5.60
C HIS A 402 3.92 21.83 4.47
N CYS A 403 5.17 22.18 4.22
CA CYS A 403 6.02 21.43 3.31
C CYS A 403 6.27 20.01 3.84
N TRP A 404 6.02 19.00 3.02
CA TRP A 404 6.18 17.59 3.40
C TRP A 404 7.62 17.23 3.80
N ARG A 405 8.63 18.00 3.35
CA ARG A 405 10.06 17.75 3.60
C ARG A 405 10.62 18.54 4.77
N CYS A 406 10.62 19.86 4.68
CA CYS A 406 11.19 20.71 5.72
C CYS A 406 10.24 20.94 6.90
N LYS A 407 8.96 20.55 6.76
CA LYS A 407 7.91 20.69 7.79
C LYS A 407 7.61 22.13 8.22
N HIS A 408 8.11 23.13 7.48
CA HIS A 408 7.76 24.53 7.71
C HIS A 408 6.41 24.88 7.09
N PRO A 409 5.66 25.84 7.66
CA PRO A 409 4.47 26.38 7.03
C PRO A 409 4.79 26.89 5.62
N ILE A 410 3.87 26.67 4.69
CA ILE A 410 3.98 27.18 3.32
C ILE A 410 3.13 28.43 3.14
N ILE A 411 3.36 29.13 2.06
CA ILE A 411 2.54 30.28 1.66
C ILE A 411 1.92 30.03 0.28
N PHE A 412 0.80 30.67 -0.02
CA PHE A 412 0.35 30.84 -1.39
C PHE A 412 1.04 32.07 -1.97
N ARG A 413 1.65 31.94 -3.15
CA ARG A 413 2.36 33.05 -3.78
C ARG A 413 2.28 32.94 -5.30
N ALA A 414 1.86 34.00 -5.96
CA ALA A 414 1.91 34.07 -7.41
C ALA A 414 3.36 34.24 -7.87
N THR A 415 3.77 33.37 -8.77
CA THR A 415 5.09 33.34 -9.39
C THR A 415 4.98 32.80 -10.82
N PRO A 416 5.84 33.26 -11.77
CA PRO A 416 5.88 32.67 -13.10
C PRO A 416 6.30 31.22 -13.03
N GLN A 417 5.41 30.31 -13.44
CA GLN A 417 5.64 28.87 -13.39
C GLN A 417 5.19 28.22 -14.70
N TRP A 418 5.68 26.99 -14.96
CA TRP A 418 5.16 26.12 -16.00
C TRP A 418 4.04 25.27 -15.45
N PHE A 419 2.95 25.23 -16.20
CA PHE A 419 1.73 24.49 -15.85
C PHE A 419 1.35 23.50 -16.94
N CYS A 420 0.83 22.36 -16.52
CA CYS A 420 0.06 21.47 -17.38
C CYS A 420 -1.44 21.75 -17.16
N SER A 421 -2.15 22.16 -18.21
CA SER A 421 -3.61 22.38 -18.18
C SER A 421 -4.35 21.04 -18.20
N VAL A 422 -4.71 20.53 -17.02
CA VAL A 422 -5.45 19.29 -16.88
C VAL A 422 -6.87 19.42 -17.45
N ASP A 423 -7.49 20.60 -17.35
CA ASP A 423 -8.83 20.87 -17.89
C ASP A 423 -8.95 20.58 -19.41
N SER A 424 -7.84 20.70 -20.13
CA SER A 424 -7.83 20.47 -21.59
C SER A 424 -8.01 19.01 -22.04
N PHE A 425 -7.86 18.03 -21.11
CA PHE A 425 -8.01 16.59 -21.36
C PHE A 425 -8.61 15.85 -20.14
N LYS A 426 -9.29 16.56 -19.26
CA LYS A 426 -9.90 16.04 -18.04
C LYS A 426 -10.95 14.96 -18.29
N ASP A 427 -11.77 15.13 -19.33
CA ASP A 427 -12.80 14.18 -19.67
C ASP A 427 -12.23 12.85 -20.19
N GLU A 428 -11.16 12.93 -20.99
CA GLU A 428 -10.42 11.75 -21.46
C GLU A 428 -9.74 11.02 -20.30
N ALA A 429 -9.13 11.76 -19.36
CA ALA A 429 -8.49 11.18 -18.20
C ALA A 429 -9.48 10.50 -17.24
N THR A 430 -10.65 11.11 -17.02
CA THR A 430 -11.72 10.49 -16.22
C THR A 430 -12.37 9.30 -16.92
N GLY A 431 -12.50 9.37 -18.25
CA GLY A 431 -12.96 8.26 -19.10
C GLY A 431 -12.03 7.05 -19.04
N ALA A 432 -10.72 7.27 -19.05
CA ALA A 432 -9.73 6.20 -18.95
C ALA A 432 -9.80 5.40 -17.63
N CYS A 433 -10.36 5.96 -16.56
CA CYS A 433 -10.58 5.24 -15.31
C CYS A 433 -11.63 4.12 -15.41
N GLU A 434 -12.54 4.17 -16.39
CA GLU A 434 -13.61 3.18 -16.57
C GLU A 434 -13.09 1.82 -17.04
N ASP A 435 -11.99 1.80 -17.78
CA ASP A 435 -11.40 0.59 -18.36
C ASP A 435 -10.44 -0.14 -17.39
N VAL A 436 -10.27 0.38 -16.16
CA VAL A 436 -9.37 -0.17 -15.15
C VAL A 436 -10.13 -0.99 -14.11
N ARG A 437 -9.62 -2.19 -13.78
CA ARG A 437 -10.05 -2.94 -12.59
C ARG A 437 -9.43 -2.33 -11.34
N TRP A 438 -10.24 -1.70 -10.50
CA TRP A 438 -9.79 -1.11 -9.25
C TRP A 438 -10.01 -2.07 -8.07
N VAL A 439 -8.97 -2.27 -7.26
CA VAL A 439 -9.01 -3.10 -6.05
C VAL A 439 -8.45 -2.31 -4.87
N PRO A 440 -9.28 -1.90 -3.92
CA PRO A 440 -10.76 -2.03 -3.85
C PRO A 440 -11.52 -1.20 -4.90
N ALA A 441 -12.76 -1.59 -5.19
CA ALA A 441 -13.57 -0.97 -6.26
C ALA A 441 -13.83 0.55 -6.08
N TRP A 442 -13.85 1.06 -4.84
CA TRP A 442 -14.00 2.51 -4.55
C TRP A 442 -12.84 3.36 -5.11
N GLY A 443 -11.72 2.74 -5.45
CA GLY A 443 -10.56 3.42 -6.05
C GLY A 443 -10.91 4.18 -7.31
N LYS A 444 -11.84 3.66 -8.11
CA LYS A 444 -12.34 4.33 -9.33
C LYS A 444 -12.94 5.70 -9.02
N ASP A 445 -13.90 5.74 -8.11
CA ASP A 445 -14.59 6.98 -7.78
C ASP A 445 -13.64 7.99 -7.13
N ARG A 446 -12.72 7.51 -6.30
CA ARG A 446 -11.68 8.35 -5.70
C ARG A 446 -10.77 8.98 -6.75
N MET A 447 -10.26 8.21 -7.71
CA MET A 447 -9.41 8.75 -8.79
C MET A 447 -10.16 9.76 -9.62
N ARG A 448 -11.38 9.45 -10.04
CA ARG A 448 -12.23 10.35 -10.84
C ARG A 448 -12.49 11.67 -10.12
N SER A 449 -12.90 11.63 -8.84
CA SER A 449 -13.15 12.85 -8.05
C SER A 449 -11.89 13.71 -7.95
N MET A 450 -10.74 13.10 -7.69
CA MET A 450 -9.47 13.83 -7.61
C MET A 450 -9.04 14.46 -8.93
N ILE A 451 -9.32 13.83 -10.08
CA ILE A 451 -9.06 14.43 -11.40
C ILE A 451 -10.03 15.57 -11.68
N LEU A 452 -11.33 15.40 -11.37
CA LEU A 452 -12.35 16.42 -11.58
C LEU A 452 -12.10 17.69 -10.77
N GLU A 453 -11.63 17.54 -9.54
CA GLU A 453 -11.31 18.65 -8.63
C GLU A 453 -9.94 19.29 -8.92
N ARG A 454 -9.09 18.60 -9.72
CA ARG A 454 -7.74 19.07 -9.96
C ARG A 454 -7.72 20.36 -10.75
N THR A 455 -6.97 21.31 -10.23
CA THR A 455 -6.54 22.51 -10.96
C THR A 455 -5.35 22.19 -11.87
N ASP A 456 -4.84 23.22 -12.57
CA ASP A 456 -3.62 23.06 -13.37
C ASP A 456 -2.46 22.53 -12.54
N TRP A 457 -1.73 21.58 -13.11
CA TRP A 457 -0.55 20.99 -12.47
C TRP A 457 0.68 21.88 -12.67
N CYS A 458 1.20 22.46 -11.58
CA CYS A 458 2.46 23.19 -11.60
C CYS A 458 3.63 22.19 -11.75
N ILE A 459 4.24 22.16 -12.93
CA ILE A 459 5.29 21.18 -13.30
C ILE A 459 6.71 21.74 -13.15
N SER A 460 6.89 23.02 -12.81
CA SER A 460 8.21 23.61 -12.61
C SER A 460 8.61 23.66 -11.14
N ARG A 461 9.89 23.42 -10.87
CA ARG A 461 10.55 23.49 -9.56
C ARG A 461 11.83 24.30 -9.64
N GLN A 462 12.11 25.12 -8.64
CA GLN A 462 13.32 25.91 -8.52
C GLN A 462 14.39 25.08 -7.81
N ARG A 463 14.78 23.93 -8.43
CA ARG A 463 15.76 22.98 -7.91
C ARG A 463 16.97 22.88 -8.81
N ARG A 464 18.08 22.38 -8.23
CA ARG A 464 19.30 22.08 -8.98
C ARG A 464 19.40 20.61 -9.38
N TRP A 465 18.79 19.73 -8.59
CA TRP A 465 18.73 18.28 -8.85
C TRP A 465 17.34 17.91 -9.35
N GLY A 466 17.21 17.65 -10.63
CA GLY A 466 16.00 17.31 -11.36
C GLY A 466 16.24 17.39 -12.85
N LEU A 467 15.30 16.90 -13.66
CA LEU A 467 15.37 17.06 -15.10
C LEU A 467 15.06 18.53 -15.50
N PRO A 468 15.97 19.22 -16.20
CA PRO A 468 15.71 20.59 -16.65
C PRO A 468 14.53 20.67 -17.59
N ILE A 469 13.71 21.73 -17.48
CA ILE A 469 12.64 22.00 -18.44
C ILE A 469 13.27 22.38 -19.78
N PRO A 470 13.06 21.60 -20.88
CA PRO A 470 13.81 21.74 -22.14
C PRO A 470 13.26 22.87 -23.02
N VAL A 471 13.15 24.07 -22.46
CA VAL A 471 12.64 25.26 -23.15
C VAL A 471 13.74 26.32 -23.26
N PHE A 472 13.81 26.96 -24.43
CA PHE A 472 14.69 28.08 -24.69
C PHE A 472 13.89 29.39 -24.78
N TYR A 473 14.50 30.51 -24.55
CA TYR A 473 13.95 31.84 -24.77
C TYR A 473 14.74 32.56 -25.85
N CYS A 474 14.04 33.10 -26.83
CA CYS A 474 14.69 33.93 -27.86
C CYS A 474 15.07 35.27 -27.27
N ASP A 475 16.33 35.65 -27.36
CA ASP A 475 16.82 36.93 -26.79
C ASP A 475 16.25 38.17 -27.51
N ASP A 476 15.84 37.99 -28.81
CA ASP A 476 15.31 39.10 -29.61
C ASP A 476 13.82 39.36 -29.34
N CYS A 477 12.99 38.33 -29.10
CA CYS A 477 11.55 38.51 -28.91
C CYS A 477 11.03 38.04 -27.55
N SER A 478 11.91 37.52 -26.68
CA SER A 478 11.61 37.01 -25.33
C SER A 478 10.54 35.89 -25.27
N LYS A 479 10.16 35.29 -26.41
CA LYS A 479 9.18 34.19 -26.45
C LYS A 479 9.82 32.86 -26.14
N PRO A 480 9.10 31.95 -25.46
CA PRO A 480 9.57 30.60 -25.25
C PRO A 480 9.59 29.83 -26.60
N VAL A 481 10.61 29.01 -26.75
CA VAL A 481 10.85 28.17 -27.93
C VAL A 481 10.98 26.72 -27.48
N CYS A 482 10.05 25.88 -27.94
CA CYS A 482 10.01 24.44 -27.73
C CYS A 482 9.42 23.83 -29.00
N THR A 483 10.26 23.24 -29.84
CA THR A 483 9.87 22.63 -31.13
C THR A 483 10.28 21.16 -31.13
N ASP A 484 9.72 20.37 -32.05
CA ASP A 484 10.12 18.96 -32.23
C ASP A 484 11.64 18.84 -32.47
N GLU A 485 12.25 19.79 -33.20
CA GLU A 485 13.67 19.80 -33.51
C GLU A 485 14.53 20.14 -32.27
N SER A 486 14.12 21.13 -31.46
CA SER A 486 14.84 21.49 -30.24
C SER A 486 14.75 20.38 -29.18
N ILE A 487 13.59 19.79 -29.02
CA ILE A 487 13.38 18.65 -28.08
C ILE A 487 14.22 17.45 -28.49
N GLU A 488 14.20 17.06 -29.79
CA GLU A 488 14.98 15.89 -30.26
C GLU A 488 16.49 16.13 -30.18
N SER A 489 16.95 17.37 -30.41
CA SER A 489 18.37 17.74 -30.23
C SER A 489 18.83 17.57 -28.79
N VAL A 490 18.06 18.09 -27.84
CA VAL A 490 18.34 17.95 -26.39
C VAL A 490 18.26 16.49 -25.97
N ALA A 491 17.22 15.75 -26.38
CA ALA A 491 17.06 14.34 -26.04
C ALA A 491 18.23 13.46 -26.52
N LYS A 492 18.72 13.68 -27.74
CA LYS A 492 19.91 12.95 -28.26
C LYS A 492 21.18 13.22 -27.46
N ILE A 493 21.37 14.47 -26.99
CA ILE A 493 22.49 14.79 -26.12
C ILE A 493 22.34 14.07 -24.77
N TYR A 494 21.14 14.09 -24.20
CA TYR A 494 20.87 13.41 -22.92
C TYR A 494 21.06 11.90 -23.01
N GLU A 495 20.74 11.23 -24.13
CA GLU A 495 21.00 9.79 -24.33
C GLU A 495 22.47 9.40 -24.11
N THR A 496 23.40 10.30 -24.33
CA THR A 496 24.82 10.03 -24.24
C THR A 496 25.52 10.67 -23.05
N GLU A 497 25.06 11.85 -22.61
CA GLU A 497 25.73 12.66 -21.60
C GLU A 497 24.89 12.86 -20.32
N GLY A 498 23.60 12.54 -20.37
CA GLY A 498 22.66 12.85 -19.32
C GLY A 498 22.31 14.35 -19.25
N SER A 499 21.37 14.67 -18.34
CA SER A 499 20.83 16.04 -18.21
C SER A 499 21.81 17.06 -17.63
N ASN A 500 22.99 16.66 -17.13
CA ASN A 500 24.06 17.59 -16.76
C ASN A 500 24.50 18.47 -17.92
N ALA A 501 24.42 17.95 -19.16
CA ALA A 501 24.71 18.71 -20.37
C ALA A 501 23.92 20.01 -20.48
N TRP A 502 22.69 20.10 -19.92
CA TRP A 502 21.93 21.34 -19.89
C TRP A 502 22.64 22.48 -19.16
N PHE A 503 23.34 22.18 -18.10
CA PHE A 503 24.03 23.16 -17.27
C PHE A 503 25.47 23.42 -17.72
N GLU A 504 26.09 22.47 -18.42
CA GLU A 504 27.50 22.53 -18.84
C GLU A 504 27.68 23.10 -20.23
N ARG A 505 26.66 23.00 -21.13
CA ARG A 505 26.72 23.47 -22.52
C ARG A 505 25.95 24.79 -22.67
N GLU A 506 26.38 25.60 -23.63
CA GLU A 506 25.64 26.80 -24.05
C GLU A 506 24.38 26.44 -24.85
N ALA A 507 23.39 27.35 -24.91
CA ALA A 507 22.13 27.13 -25.63
C ALA A 507 22.35 26.77 -27.10
N ALA A 508 23.32 27.39 -27.76
CA ALA A 508 23.66 27.12 -29.16
C ALA A 508 24.23 25.69 -29.40
N GLU A 509 24.82 25.07 -28.38
CA GLU A 509 25.36 23.71 -28.44
C GLU A 509 24.31 22.64 -28.21
N LEU A 510 23.19 23.01 -27.60
CA LEU A 510 22.04 22.14 -27.34
C LEU A 510 21.02 22.16 -28.48
N LEU A 511 21.00 23.25 -29.27
CA LEU A 511 20.12 23.41 -30.42
C LEU A 511 20.75 22.87 -31.70
N PRO A 512 19.95 22.47 -32.71
CA PRO A 512 20.46 22.08 -34.00
C PRO A 512 21.31 23.18 -34.68
N GLU A 513 22.32 22.83 -35.45
CA GLU A 513 23.14 23.80 -36.18
C GLU A 513 22.28 24.69 -37.09
N GLY A 514 22.44 26.02 -36.96
CA GLY A 514 21.68 26.99 -37.73
C GLY A 514 20.23 27.21 -37.28
N PHE A 515 19.83 26.70 -36.12
CA PHE A 515 18.48 26.88 -35.57
C PHE A 515 18.11 28.35 -35.44
N THR A 516 16.85 28.68 -35.77
CA THR A 516 16.34 30.04 -35.68
C THR A 516 14.99 30.08 -34.97
N CYS A 517 14.72 31.15 -34.26
CA CYS A 517 13.47 31.35 -33.54
C CYS A 517 12.27 31.27 -34.51
N PRO A 518 11.29 30.36 -34.28
CA PRO A 518 10.10 30.24 -35.13
C PRO A 518 9.19 31.45 -35.09
N HIS A 519 9.36 32.36 -34.10
CA HIS A 519 8.55 33.57 -33.94
C HIS A 519 9.10 34.81 -34.65
N CYS A 520 10.44 34.97 -34.66
CA CYS A 520 11.04 36.21 -35.17
C CYS A 520 12.29 36.01 -36.04
N GLY A 521 12.77 34.75 -36.18
CA GLY A 521 14.00 34.45 -36.93
C GLY A 521 15.32 34.72 -36.18
N GLY A 522 15.27 35.14 -34.91
CA GLY A 522 16.43 35.37 -34.04
C GLY A 522 17.30 34.12 -33.84
N LYS A 523 18.59 34.31 -33.53
CA LYS A 523 19.58 33.21 -33.45
C LYS A 523 20.22 33.04 -32.05
N HIS A 524 19.91 33.94 -31.16
CA HIS A 524 20.43 33.92 -29.80
C HIS A 524 19.35 33.46 -28.82
N PHE A 525 19.74 32.57 -27.90
CA PHE A 525 18.82 31.94 -26.99
C PHE A 525 19.41 31.81 -25.61
N THR A 526 18.57 32.01 -24.59
CA THR A 526 18.84 31.64 -23.21
C THR A 526 18.04 30.37 -22.83
N LYS A 527 18.49 29.63 -21.80
CA LYS A 527 17.86 28.40 -21.35
C LYS A 527 16.92 28.64 -20.17
N GLU A 528 15.87 27.84 -20.03
CA GLU A 528 15.09 27.75 -18.80
C GLU A 528 15.99 27.25 -17.66
N THR A 529 15.75 27.73 -16.44
CA THR A 529 16.53 27.41 -15.24
C THR A 529 15.82 26.46 -14.29
N ASP A 530 14.51 26.35 -14.43
CA ASP A 530 13.69 25.46 -13.60
C ASP A 530 13.82 24.01 -14.04
N THR A 531 13.59 23.10 -13.09
CA THR A 531 13.50 21.65 -13.33
C THR A 531 12.07 21.17 -13.31
N LEU A 532 11.82 19.98 -13.85
CA LEU A 532 10.52 19.34 -13.77
C LEU A 532 10.19 18.87 -12.35
N ASP A 533 8.93 18.76 -12.08
CA ASP A 533 8.37 18.11 -10.89
C ASP A 533 8.71 16.61 -10.91
N GLY A 534 9.20 16.05 -9.80
CA GLY A 534 9.49 14.62 -9.68
C GLY A 534 8.28 13.70 -9.97
N TRP A 535 7.04 14.20 -9.83
CA TRP A 535 5.85 13.48 -10.26
C TRP A 535 5.69 13.41 -11.78
N PHE A 536 6.39 14.25 -12.53
CA PHE A 536 6.49 14.13 -13.98
C PHE A 536 7.46 13.01 -14.37
N ASP A 537 8.59 12.89 -13.64
CA ASP A 537 9.57 11.80 -13.79
C ASP A 537 8.87 10.44 -13.56
N SER A 538 8.33 10.24 -12.36
CA SER A 538 7.66 8.98 -12.02
C SER A 538 6.41 8.74 -12.88
N GLY A 539 5.67 9.77 -13.25
CA GLY A 539 4.52 9.69 -14.15
C GLY A 539 4.86 9.24 -15.57
N SER A 540 6.10 9.44 -15.99
CA SER A 540 6.59 9.06 -17.32
C SER A 540 7.12 7.62 -17.41
N THR A 541 7.25 6.90 -16.29
CA THR A 541 7.92 5.58 -16.21
C THR A 541 7.29 4.52 -17.11
N HIS A 542 5.97 4.54 -17.30
CA HIS A 542 5.27 3.58 -18.17
C HIS A 542 5.69 3.68 -19.65
N TYR A 543 6.18 4.84 -20.08
CA TYR A 543 6.66 5.08 -21.44
C TYR A 543 8.19 5.13 -21.50
N ALA A 544 8.83 5.89 -20.59
CA ALA A 544 10.26 6.14 -20.58
C ALA A 544 11.09 4.94 -20.11
N ALA A 545 10.49 3.97 -19.38
CA ALA A 545 11.13 2.74 -18.96
C ALA A 545 10.38 1.51 -19.50
N MET A 546 9.14 1.26 -19.09
CA MET A 546 8.46 -0.01 -19.39
C MET A 546 8.26 -0.23 -20.91
N GLU A 547 7.68 0.73 -21.64
CA GLU A 547 7.49 0.56 -23.09
C GLU A 547 8.81 0.57 -23.84
N ARG A 548 9.75 1.48 -23.47
CA ARG A 548 11.05 1.58 -24.10
C ARG A 548 11.88 0.31 -23.95
N ASP A 549 12.00 -0.21 -22.73
CA ASP A 549 12.98 -1.27 -22.42
C ASP A 549 12.38 -2.67 -22.55
N GLN A 550 11.06 -2.81 -22.31
CA GLN A 550 10.37 -4.10 -22.31
C GLN A 550 9.43 -4.30 -23.50
N GLY A 551 9.04 -3.22 -24.18
CA GLY A 551 8.10 -3.27 -25.29
C GLY A 551 6.64 -3.52 -24.89
N PHE A 552 6.31 -3.41 -23.60
CA PHE A 552 4.95 -3.63 -23.06
C PHE A 552 4.24 -2.31 -22.77
N TRP A 553 2.98 -2.23 -23.18
CA TRP A 553 2.07 -1.16 -22.78
C TRP A 553 0.62 -1.57 -23.10
N PRO A 554 -0.35 -1.33 -22.19
CA PRO A 554 -0.19 -0.88 -20.80
C PRO A 554 0.35 -1.98 -19.89
N ALA A 555 0.75 -1.62 -18.66
CA ALA A 555 1.02 -2.60 -17.60
C ALA A 555 -0.22 -3.45 -17.32
N THR A 556 -0.03 -4.71 -16.92
CA THR A 556 -1.14 -5.50 -16.39
C THR A 556 -1.60 -4.91 -15.07
N MET A 557 -0.66 -4.56 -14.19
CA MET A 557 -0.98 -4.09 -12.84
C MET A 557 -0.07 -2.97 -12.36
N TYR A 558 -0.67 -2.01 -11.63
CA TYR A 558 -0.03 -1.11 -10.68
C TYR A 558 -0.48 -1.46 -9.27
N ILE A 559 0.44 -1.41 -8.29
CA ILE A 559 0.10 -1.58 -6.87
C ILE A 559 0.97 -0.69 -5.99
N GLU A 560 0.34 0.20 -5.22
CA GLU A 560 0.99 1.11 -4.27
C GLU A 560 0.04 1.48 -3.11
N GLY A 561 0.53 2.36 -2.22
CA GLY A 561 -0.23 2.89 -1.10
C GLY A 561 -1.37 3.83 -1.50
N LEU A 562 -2.25 4.09 -0.54
CA LEU A 562 -3.42 4.98 -0.68
C LEU A 562 -3.09 6.43 -1.08
N ASP A 563 -1.90 6.92 -0.73
CA ASP A 563 -1.40 8.26 -1.07
C ASP A 563 -1.16 8.42 -2.57
N GLN A 564 -0.93 7.33 -3.29
CA GLN A 564 -0.58 7.37 -4.71
C GLN A 564 -1.75 7.74 -5.63
N TYR A 565 -2.98 7.85 -5.13
CA TYR A 565 -4.07 8.49 -5.87
C TYR A 565 -3.81 9.98 -6.20
N ARG A 566 -3.03 10.67 -5.36
CA ARG A 566 -2.52 12.03 -5.64
C ARG A 566 -1.06 12.05 -6.11
N GLY A 567 -0.43 10.90 -6.22
CA GLY A 567 0.96 10.73 -6.66
C GLY A 567 1.06 9.98 -7.97
N TRP A 568 1.77 8.85 -7.94
CA TRP A 568 2.16 8.07 -9.11
C TRP A 568 1.00 7.56 -9.96
N PHE A 569 -0.09 7.08 -9.36
CA PHE A 569 -1.26 6.62 -10.13
C PHE A 569 -1.83 7.75 -10.98
N GLN A 570 -1.98 8.94 -10.40
CA GLN A 570 -2.56 10.07 -11.10
C GLN A 570 -1.59 10.67 -12.12
N SER A 571 -0.31 10.86 -11.77
CA SER A 571 0.67 11.42 -12.70
C SER A 571 0.89 10.51 -13.91
N SER A 572 0.97 9.18 -13.69
CA SER A 572 1.05 8.20 -14.80
C SER A 572 -0.15 8.27 -15.74
N LEU A 573 -1.37 8.37 -15.18
CA LEU A 573 -2.59 8.50 -15.98
C LEU A 573 -2.62 9.80 -16.78
N LEU A 574 -2.30 10.92 -16.13
CA LEU A 574 -2.28 12.25 -16.79
C LEU A 574 -1.23 12.33 -17.89
N VAL A 575 -0.04 11.76 -17.67
CA VAL A 575 1.00 11.70 -18.71
C VAL A 575 0.59 10.80 -19.85
N ALA A 576 0.02 9.62 -19.59
CA ALA A 576 -0.44 8.71 -20.64
C ALA A 576 -1.52 9.35 -21.54
N VAL A 577 -2.49 10.01 -20.95
CA VAL A 577 -3.57 10.70 -21.68
C VAL A 577 -3.04 11.96 -22.37
N GLY A 578 -2.40 12.86 -21.62
CA GLY A 578 -1.98 14.17 -22.12
C GLY A 578 -0.84 14.13 -23.14
N ALA A 579 0.18 13.28 -22.93
CA ALA A 579 1.32 13.18 -23.85
C ALA A 579 1.06 12.23 -25.02
N LEU A 580 0.44 11.08 -24.74
CA LEU A 580 0.35 9.98 -25.70
C LEU A 580 -1.03 9.86 -26.37
N GLY A 581 -2.06 10.52 -25.82
CA GLY A 581 -3.45 10.37 -26.27
C GLY A 581 -3.96 8.93 -26.13
N ARG A 582 -3.45 8.20 -25.14
CA ARG A 582 -3.80 6.79 -24.84
C ARG A 582 -4.68 6.73 -23.58
N GLY A 583 -5.31 5.59 -23.32
CA GLY A 583 -6.03 5.33 -22.07
C GLY A 583 -5.10 5.18 -20.85
N ALA A 584 -5.60 4.55 -19.80
CA ALA A 584 -4.80 4.30 -18.59
C ALA A 584 -3.56 3.44 -18.91
N PRO A 585 -2.38 3.74 -18.32
CA PRO A 585 -1.16 2.96 -18.54
C PRO A 585 -1.14 1.63 -17.76
N PHE A 586 -2.24 1.27 -17.12
CA PHE A 586 -2.44 0.03 -16.36
C PHE A 586 -3.85 -0.51 -16.54
N LYS A 587 -4.00 -1.85 -16.52
CA LYS A 587 -5.30 -2.53 -16.61
C LYS A 587 -5.93 -2.74 -15.24
N GLU A 588 -5.10 -2.97 -14.22
CA GLU A 588 -5.51 -3.14 -12.84
C GLU A 588 -4.76 -2.18 -11.93
N CYS A 589 -5.46 -1.63 -10.94
CA CYS A 589 -4.87 -0.78 -9.92
C CYS A 589 -5.26 -1.32 -8.54
N VAL A 590 -4.29 -1.85 -7.82
CA VAL A 590 -4.44 -2.39 -6.47
C VAL A 590 -3.89 -1.39 -5.45
N THR A 591 -4.57 -1.24 -4.32
CA THR A 591 -4.17 -0.24 -3.32
C THR A 591 -4.01 -0.88 -1.95
N HIS A 592 -2.92 -0.56 -1.25
CA HIS A 592 -2.70 -0.97 0.12
C HIS A 592 -2.77 0.21 1.10
N GLY A 593 -3.08 -0.09 2.38
CA GLY A 593 -3.06 0.87 3.48
C GLY A 593 -1.65 1.20 3.96
N TRP A 594 -1.60 1.97 5.05
CA TRP A 594 -0.35 2.35 5.71
C TRP A 594 0.15 1.27 6.67
N THR A 595 1.45 1.29 6.95
CA THR A 595 2.01 0.55 8.08
C THR A 595 1.99 1.43 9.33
N VAL A 596 1.37 0.92 10.39
CA VAL A 596 1.17 1.64 11.66
C VAL A 596 1.73 0.83 12.83
N ASP A 597 1.98 1.49 13.97
CA ASP A 597 2.43 0.79 15.18
C ASP A 597 1.33 -0.12 15.78
N GLY A 598 1.64 -0.82 16.88
CA GLY A 598 0.71 -1.73 17.53
C GLY A 598 -0.59 -1.06 18.02
N GLU A 599 -0.57 0.25 18.29
CA GLU A 599 -1.72 1.04 18.69
C GLU A 599 -2.45 1.71 17.50
N GLY A 600 -1.97 1.54 16.27
CA GLY A 600 -2.58 2.11 15.07
C GLY A 600 -2.15 3.55 14.77
N ARG A 601 -1.01 4.01 15.32
CA ARG A 601 -0.45 5.34 15.06
C ARG A 601 0.59 5.25 13.93
N ALA A 602 0.72 6.32 13.16
CA ALA A 602 1.78 6.42 12.15
C ALA A 602 3.17 6.23 12.80
N MET A 603 4.02 5.44 12.12
CA MET A 603 5.38 5.19 12.59
C MET A 603 6.30 6.35 12.20
N HIS A 604 6.97 6.95 13.20
CA HIS A 604 7.96 8.01 13.00
C HIS A 604 9.24 7.71 13.76
N LYS A 605 10.40 7.92 13.12
CA LYS A 605 11.72 7.75 13.78
C LYS A 605 11.86 8.65 15.03
N SER A 606 11.29 9.84 14.98
CA SER A 606 11.30 10.80 16.10
C SER A 606 10.46 10.37 17.31
N LEU A 607 9.47 9.52 17.12
CA LEU A 607 8.62 8.97 18.19
C LEU A 607 9.17 7.65 18.75
N GLY A 608 10.18 7.06 18.11
CA GLY A 608 10.76 5.77 18.52
C GLY A 608 9.79 4.58 18.42
N ASN A 609 8.67 4.74 17.67
CA ASN A 609 7.65 3.70 17.48
C ASN A 609 7.80 2.95 16.15
N GLY A 610 8.83 3.25 15.35
CA GLY A 610 9.12 2.57 14.08
C GLY A 610 9.86 1.26 14.30
N MET A 611 9.56 0.24 13.49
CA MET A 611 10.32 -0.99 13.38
C MET A 611 11.21 -0.96 12.14
N ASP A 612 12.44 -1.42 12.28
CA ASP A 612 13.37 -1.54 11.15
C ASP A 612 13.26 -2.97 10.55
N PRO A 613 13.01 -3.11 9.24
CA PRO A 613 13.04 -4.42 8.59
C PRO A 613 14.32 -5.23 8.86
N ALA A 614 15.48 -4.58 8.97
CA ALA A 614 16.74 -5.25 9.26
C ALA A 614 16.75 -5.91 10.64
N GLU A 615 16.14 -5.30 11.67
CA GLU A 615 15.97 -5.91 12.98
C GLU A 615 15.09 -7.15 12.92
N ILE A 616 14.02 -7.10 12.09
CA ILE A 616 13.11 -8.23 11.89
C ILE A 616 13.86 -9.39 11.21
N PHE A 617 14.63 -9.11 10.15
CA PHE A 617 15.44 -10.14 9.49
C PHE A 617 16.40 -10.85 10.44
N ASN A 618 17.06 -10.09 11.33
CA ASN A 618 18.02 -10.62 12.28
C ASN A 618 17.38 -11.41 13.41
N LYS A 619 16.16 -11.06 13.81
CA LYS A 619 15.46 -11.68 14.94
C LYS A 619 14.55 -12.83 14.52
N TYR A 620 13.77 -12.64 13.46
CA TYR A 620 12.71 -13.54 13.04
C TYR A 620 12.95 -14.20 11.69
N GLY A 621 13.69 -13.55 10.79
CA GLY A 621 13.88 -13.93 9.40
C GLY A 621 12.91 -13.22 8.44
N ALA A 622 13.21 -13.30 7.14
CA ALA A 622 12.42 -12.69 6.09
C ALA A 622 11.05 -13.38 5.90
N ASP A 623 10.97 -14.71 6.03
CA ASP A 623 9.71 -15.42 5.92
C ASP A 623 8.67 -14.98 6.96
N LEU A 624 9.10 -14.59 8.18
CA LEU A 624 8.17 -14.05 9.18
C LEU A 624 7.68 -12.64 8.81
N LEU A 625 8.52 -11.81 8.21
CA LEU A 625 8.11 -10.52 7.67
C LEU A 625 7.12 -10.70 6.51
N ARG A 626 7.41 -11.63 5.59
CA ARG A 626 6.51 -11.99 4.48
C ARG A 626 5.18 -12.54 5.00
N LEU A 627 5.21 -13.39 6.03
CA LEU A 627 3.99 -13.91 6.67
C LEU A 627 3.18 -12.80 7.34
N TRP A 628 3.83 -11.78 7.92
CA TRP A 628 3.15 -10.60 8.44
C TRP A 628 2.37 -9.87 7.34
N ALA A 629 3.00 -9.60 6.20
CA ALA A 629 2.34 -8.97 5.05
C ALA A 629 1.23 -9.87 4.48
N GLY A 630 1.47 -11.19 4.37
CA GLY A 630 0.55 -12.16 3.79
C GLY A 630 -0.55 -12.66 4.73
N SER A 631 -0.53 -12.31 6.02
CA SER A 631 -1.58 -12.67 6.99
C SER A 631 -2.47 -11.51 7.39
N SER A 632 -2.15 -10.31 6.92
CA SER A 632 -2.90 -9.08 7.19
C SER A 632 -3.79 -8.73 6.01
N ASP A 633 -4.99 -8.18 6.28
CA ASP A 633 -5.75 -7.48 5.25
C ASP A 633 -5.04 -6.16 4.95
N TYR A 634 -4.29 -6.13 3.87
CA TYR A 634 -3.47 -5.01 3.48
C TYR A 634 -4.25 -3.87 2.80
N HIS A 635 -5.53 -4.05 2.48
CA HIS A 635 -6.37 -2.99 1.93
C HIS A 635 -6.70 -1.90 2.95
N VAL A 636 -6.46 -2.19 4.23
CA VAL A 636 -6.54 -1.26 5.35
C VAL A 636 -5.17 -1.10 6.01
N ASP A 637 -5.06 -0.22 7.01
CA ASP A 637 -3.80 0.00 7.72
C ASP A 637 -3.31 -1.25 8.44
N VAL A 638 -2.05 -1.61 8.19
CA VAL A 638 -1.43 -2.83 8.70
C VAL A 638 -0.61 -2.53 9.94
N ARG A 639 -1.02 -3.12 11.06
CA ARG A 639 -0.31 -2.97 12.34
C ARG A 639 0.97 -3.79 12.38
N CYS A 640 2.00 -3.23 13.01
CA CYS A 640 3.31 -3.83 13.17
C CYS A 640 3.81 -3.68 14.60
N SER A 641 4.10 -4.81 15.28
CA SER A 641 4.69 -4.84 16.61
C SER A 641 5.42 -6.16 16.89
N ASP A 642 6.30 -6.19 17.88
CA ASP A 642 7.04 -7.41 18.26
C ASP A 642 6.09 -8.53 18.74
N GLU A 643 4.96 -8.18 19.37
CA GLU A 643 3.91 -9.10 19.80
C GLU A 643 3.26 -9.80 18.60
N ILE A 644 3.00 -9.08 17.52
CA ILE A 644 2.43 -9.64 16.29
C ILE A 644 3.42 -10.67 15.71
N PHE A 645 4.71 -10.36 15.62
CA PHE A 645 5.72 -11.30 15.11
C PHE A 645 5.86 -12.54 16.01
N LYS A 646 5.75 -12.40 17.33
CA LYS A 646 5.71 -13.56 18.25
C LYS A 646 4.51 -14.48 17.99
N GLN A 647 3.32 -13.90 17.76
CA GLN A 647 2.12 -14.68 17.44
C GLN A 647 2.24 -15.36 16.07
N LEU A 648 2.72 -14.66 15.06
CA LEU A 648 2.95 -15.21 13.73
C LEU A 648 3.98 -16.35 13.78
N SER A 649 4.99 -16.27 14.62
CA SER A 649 5.97 -17.34 14.82
C SER A 649 5.30 -18.65 15.26
N GLN A 650 4.24 -18.60 16.07
CA GLN A 650 3.49 -19.79 16.48
C GLN A 650 2.69 -20.39 15.30
N ASN A 651 2.07 -19.56 14.48
CA ASN A 651 1.35 -20.02 13.28
C ASN A 651 2.33 -20.61 12.24
N TYR A 652 3.45 -19.95 12.03
CA TYR A 652 4.53 -20.45 11.19
C TYR A 652 4.98 -21.87 11.61
N LEU A 653 5.17 -22.09 12.93
CA LEU A 653 5.60 -23.38 13.45
C LEU A 653 4.56 -24.49 13.22
N LYS A 654 3.27 -24.19 13.19
CA LYS A 654 2.23 -25.17 12.87
C LYS A 654 2.40 -25.72 11.45
N PHE A 655 2.54 -24.84 10.48
CA PHE A 655 2.82 -25.22 9.09
C PHE A 655 4.12 -26.02 8.97
N ARG A 656 5.22 -25.51 9.54
CA ARG A 656 6.53 -26.16 9.48
C ARG A 656 6.52 -27.55 10.11
N ASN A 657 5.85 -27.73 11.26
CA ASN A 657 5.73 -29.01 11.93
C ASN A 657 4.91 -30.02 11.11
N THR A 658 3.83 -29.57 10.47
CA THR A 658 3.03 -30.39 9.54
C THR A 658 3.89 -30.86 8.38
N ALA A 659 4.63 -29.96 7.74
CA ALA A 659 5.53 -30.29 6.65
C ALA A 659 6.61 -31.29 7.10
N ARG A 660 7.22 -31.07 8.26
CA ARG A 660 8.25 -31.98 8.81
C ARG A 660 7.69 -33.38 9.10
N TYR A 661 6.45 -33.46 9.60
CA TYR A 661 5.78 -34.74 9.81
C TYR A 661 5.57 -35.49 8.48
N CYS A 662 5.09 -34.79 7.45
CA CYS A 662 4.91 -35.38 6.11
C CYS A 662 6.24 -35.86 5.54
N LEU A 663 7.27 -35.01 5.53
CA LEU A 663 8.62 -35.34 5.04
C LEU A 663 9.20 -36.57 5.72
N GLY A 664 9.05 -36.67 7.06
CA GLY A 664 9.56 -37.78 7.82
C GLY A 664 8.90 -39.13 7.44
N ASN A 665 7.60 -39.08 7.08
CA ASN A 665 6.84 -40.26 6.69
C ASN A 665 6.93 -40.61 5.20
N LEU A 666 7.56 -39.73 4.39
CA LEU A 666 7.84 -39.95 2.97
C LEU A 666 9.26 -40.52 2.75
N ASP A 667 10.02 -40.87 3.80
CA ASP A 667 11.31 -41.55 3.67
C ASP A 667 11.20 -42.84 2.84
N GLY A 668 11.93 -42.87 1.71
CA GLY A 668 11.91 -43.96 0.76
C GLY A 668 10.64 -44.08 -0.09
N PHE A 669 9.79 -43.02 -0.14
CA PHE A 669 8.62 -42.98 -1.03
C PHE A 669 9.05 -42.59 -2.45
N ASP A 670 8.50 -43.31 -3.45
CA ASP A 670 8.68 -42.95 -4.85
C ASP A 670 7.50 -42.13 -5.37
N ALA A 671 7.72 -40.86 -5.69
CA ALA A 671 6.70 -39.93 -6.19
C ALA A 671 6.17 -40.30 -7.58
N ASN A 672 6.86 -41.19 -8.31
CA ASN A 672 6.41 -41.68 -9.62
C ASN A 672 5.49 -42.94 -9.52
N ASP A 673 5.37 -43.52 -8.32
CA ASP A 673 4.55 -44.72 -8.09
C ASP A 673 3.46 -44.44 -7.05
N LEU A 674 2.51 -43.56 -7.43
CA LEU A 674 1.34 -43.22 -6.59
C LEU A 674 0.32 -44.36 -6.57
N VAL A 675 -0.37 -44.54 -5.45
CA VAL A 675 -1.53 -45.42 -5.37
C VAL A 675 -2.64 -44.88 -6.27
N LYS A 676 -3.21 -45.69 -7.09
CA LYS A 676 -4.28 -45.33 -8.01
C LYS A 676 -5.57 -44.99 -7.26
N PRO A 677 -6.44 -44.15 -7.87
CA PRO A 677 -7.69 -43.72 -7.24
C PRO A 677 -8.61 -44.87 -6.82
N GLU A 678 -8.69 -45.93 -7.63
CA GLU A 678 -9.50 -47.13 -7.32
C GLU A 678 -8.99 -47.93 -6.13
N ASP A 679 -7.67 -47.92 -5.88
CA ASP A 679 -7.02 -48.66 -4.79
C ASP A 679 -6.80 -47.83 -3.52
N MET A 680 -7.04 -46.49 -3.57
CA MET A 680 -6.82 -45.59 -2.44
C MET A 680 -7.90 -45.81 -1.36
N LEU A 681 -7.46 -45.78 -0.10
CA LEU A 681 -8.37 -45.95 1.05
C LEU A 681 -9.24 -44.69 1.25
N GLU A 682 -10.46 -44.90 1.72
CA GLU A 682 -11.49 -43.84 1.82
C GLU A 682 -11.09 -42.70 2.70
N LEU A 683 -10.38 -42.90 3.84
CA LEU A 683 -9.84 -41.83 4.70
C LEU A 683 -8.84 -40.94 3.93
N ASP A 684 -8.02 -41.57 3.08
CA ASP A 684 -7.02 -40.81 2.30
C ASP A 684 -7.69 -39.99 1.18
N LYS A 685 -8.75 -40.54 0.57
CA LYS A 685 -9.64 -39.84 -0.37
C LYS A 685 -10.36 -38.67 0.32
N TRP A 686 -10.84 -38.86 1.56
CA TRP A 686 -11.43 -37.80 2.35
C TRP A 686 -10.44 -36.61 2.52
N ALA A 687 -9.19 -36.89 2.91
CA ALA A 687 -8.17 -35.85 3.07
C ALA A 687 -7.90 -35.10 1.77
N LEU A 688 -7.84 -35.79 0.63
CA LEU A 688 -7.66 -35.17 -0.70
C LEU A 688 -8.91 -34.40 -1.15
N THR A 689 -10.13 -34.85 -0.80
CA THR A 689 -11.36 -34.07 -1.05
C THR A 689 -11.38 -32.78 -0.29
N ARG A 690 -10.91 -32.77 0.98
CA ARG A 690 -10.73 -31.54 1.77
C ARG A 690 -9.65 -30.64 1.17
N LEU A 691 -8.54 -31.21 0.67
CA LEU A 691 -7.49 -30.48 -0.04
C LEU A 691 -8.02 -29.83 -1.32
N ASN A 692 -8.85 -30.51 -2.11
CA ASN A 692 -9.46 -29.96 -3.32
C ASN A 692 -10.27 -28.68 -3.01
N LYS A 693 -11.07 -28.70 -1.92
CA LYS A 693 -11.80 -27.52 -1.46
C LYS A 693 -10.87 -26.38 -1.02
N LEU A 694 -9.72 -26.71 -0.42
CA LEU A 694 -8.69 -25.73 -0.09
C LEU A 694 -8.12 -25.10 -1.36
N ILE A 695 -7.76 -25.90 -2.38
CA ILE A 695 -7.20 -25.44 -3.64
C ILE A 695 -8.15 -24.43 -4.32
N GLU A 696 -9.43 -24.79 -4.45
CA GLU A 696 -10.45 -23.93 -5.08
C GLU A 696 -10.58 -22.59 -4.37
N LYS A 697 -10.68 -22.60 -3.04
CA LYS A 697 -10.79 -21.37 -2.23
C LYS A 697 -9.53 -20.54 -2.28
N ALA A 698 -8.35 -21.16 -2.28
CA ALA A 698 -7.09 -20.45 -2.34
C ALA A 698 -6.87 -19.79 -3.71
N PHE A 699 -7.24 -20.46 -4.82
CA PHE A 699 -7.20 -19.82 -6.14
C PHE A 699 -8.15 -18.64 -6.23
N ALA A 700 -9.38 -18.75 -5.72
CA ALA A 700 -10.32 -17.63 -5.68
C ALA A 700 -9.77 -16.45 -4.86
N ALA A 701 -9.11 -16.72 -3.73
CA ALA A 701 -8.48 -15.69 -2.92
C ALA A 701 -7.27 -15.03 -3.64
N TYR A 702 -6.47 -15.80 -4.36
CA TYR A 702 -5.38 -15.29 -5.18
C TYR A 702 -5.88 -14.41 -6.35
N ASP A 703 -7.03 -14.77 -6.97
CA ASP A 703 -7.64 -13.98 -8.05
C ASP A 703 -8.14 -12.60 -7.57
N GLU A 704 -8.52 -12.50 -6.30
CA GLU A 704 -8.93 -11.24 -5.64
C GLU A 704 -7.79 -10.59 -4.82
N TYR A 705 -6.57 -11.13 -4.91
CA TYR A 705 -5.37 -10.64 -4.17
C TYR A 705 -5.53 -10.68 -2.64
N GLU A 706 -6.38 -11.57 -2.11
CA GLU A 706 -6.63 -11.73 -0.67
C GLU A 706 -5.65 -12.74 -0.03
N PHE A 707 -4.38 -12.37 0.09
CA PHE A 707 -3.31 -13.25 0.60
C PHE A 707 -3.54 -13.69 2.04
N HIS A 708 -4.17 -12.86 2.87
CA HIS A 708 -4.53 -13.20 4.24
C HIS A 708 -5.53 -14.36 4.30
N VAL A 709 -6.45 -14.43 3.36
CA VAL A 709 -7.39 -15.56 3.25
C VAL A 709 -6.63 -16.85 2.94
N VAL A 710 -5.67 -16.81 2.01
CA VAL A 710 -4.82 -17.99 1.69
C VAL A 710 -4.05 -18.45 2.92
N SER A 711 -3.43 -17.52 3.66
CA SER A 711 -2.67 -17.82 4.88
C SER A 711 -3.54 -18.49 5.94
N HIS A 712 -4.75 -17.97 6.16
CA HIS A 712 -5.70 -18.55 7.11
C HIS A 712 -6.19 -19.93 6.67
N LEU A 713 -6.57 -20.10 5.40
CA LEU A 713 -7.01 -21.39 4.86
C LEU A 713 -5.96 -22.50 5.04
N ILE A 714 -4.69 -22.20 4.74
CA ILE A 714 -3.59 -23.16 4.90
C ILE A 714 -3.34 -23.47 6.38
N ASN A 715 -3.33 -22.45 7.25
CA ASN A 715 -3.15 -22.65 8.69
C ASN A 715 -4.27 -23.53 9.26
N ASP A 716 -5.52 -23.25 8.94
CA ASP A 716 -6.67 -24.00 9.42
C ASP A 716 -6.66 -25.43 8.91
N PHE A 717 -6.33 -25.64 7.65
CA PHE A 717 -6.17 -26.98 7.10
C PHE A 717 -5.09 -27.79 7.84
N CYS A 718 -3.93 -27.18 8.10
CA CYS A 718 -2.85 -27.83 8.85
C CYS A 718 -3.28 -28.19 10.28
N VAL A 719 -4.07 -27.36 10.95
CA VAL A 719 -4.47 -27.55 12.35
C VAL A 719 -5.69 -28.44 12.46
N VAL A 720 -6.77 -28.10 11.78
CA VAL A 720 -8.09 -28.75 11.96
C VAL A 720 -8.16 -30.09 11.22
N GLU A 721 -7.91 -30.06 9.90
CA GLU A 721 -8.07 -31.22 9.07
C GLU A 721 -6.90 -32.23 9.22
N LEU A 722 -5.67 -31.69 9.25
CA LEU A 722 -4.49 -32.56 9.32
C LEU A 722 -4.14 -32.92 10.77
N SER A 723 -3.67 -31.99 11.60
CA SER A 723 -3.09 -32.31 12.91
C SER A 723 -4.10 -32.91 13.89
N ASN A 724 -5.33 -32.39 13.94
CA ASN A 724 -6.35 -32.83 14.89
C ASN A 724 -7.14 -34.06 14.44
N PHE A 725 -7.04 -34.41 13.16
CA PHE A 725 -7.81 -35.52 12.62
C PHE A 725 -6.94 -36.48 11.78
N TYR A 726 -6.65 -36.16 10.54
CA TYR A 726 -6.05 -37.07 9.57
C TYR A 726 -4.70 -37.65 10.02
N LEU A 727 -3.74 -36.78 10.35
CA LEU A 727 -2.38 -37.21 10.75
C LEU A 727 -2.35 -38.03 12.04
N ASP A 728 -3.31 -37.83 12.93
CA ASP A 728 -3.40 -38.58 14.18
C ASP A 728 -3.88 -40.01 13.93
N ILE A 729 -4.88 -40.20 13.06
CA ILE A 729 -5.43 -41.50 12.72
C ILE A 729 -4.42 -42.35 11.95
N ILE A 730 -3.76 -41.82 10.93
CA ILE A 730 -2.88 -42.59 10.05
C ILE A 730 -1.53 -42.96 10.68
N LYS A 731 -1.21 -42.54 11.91
CA LYS A 731 0.07 -42.85 12.60
C LYS A 731 0.28 -44.38 12.69
N ASP A 732 -0.73 -45.10 13.08
CA ASP A 732 -0.62 -46.53 13.25
C ASP A 732 -0.33 -47.24 11.91
N ARG A 733 -1.00 -46.84 10.83
CA ARG A 733 -0.75 -47.38 9.48
C ARG A 733 0.68 -47.07 9.03
N LEU A 734 1.12 -45.82 9.18
CA LEU A 734 2.45 -45.38 8.76
C LEU A 734 3.57 -46.13 9.48
N TYR A 735 3.41 -46.39 10.80
CA TYR A 735 4.48 -46.89 11.65
C TYR A 735 4.42 -48.42 11.76
N CYS A 736 3.23 -49.00 11.88
CA CYS A 736 3.04 -50.42 12.21
C CYS A 736 2.71 -51.34 11.03
N SER A 737 2.26 -50.80 9.89
CA SER A 737 1.98 -51.63 8.71
C SER A 737 3.28 -52.05 7.97
N GLY A 738 3.19 -53.01 7.08
CA GLY A 738 4.31 -53.43 6.24
C GLY A 738 4.82 -52.29 5.36
N LYS A 739 6.13 -52.25 5.08
CA LYS A 739 6.75 -51.13 4.35
C LYS A 739 6.08 -50.85 3.02
N ASN A 740 5.65 -51.85 2.29
CA ASN A 740 5.00 -51.79 0.96
C ASN A 740 3.51 -52.16 0.99
N SER A 741 2.89 -52.20 2.17
CA SER A 741 1.46 -52.49 2.25
C SER A 741 0.60 -51.39 1.64
N LEU A 742 -0.57 -51.74 1.10
CA LEU A 742 -1.50 -50.81 0.48
C LEU A 742 -1.89 -49.67 1.44
N GLU A 743 -2.18 -49.99 2.71
CA GLU A 743 -2.60 -49.05 3.74
C GLU A 743 -1.53 -47.95 3.99
N ARG A 744 -0.26 -48.35 4.06
CA ARG A 744 0.86 -47.41 4.22
C ARG A 744 1.09 -46.57 2.96
N ARG A 745 1.09 -47.25 1.77
CA ARG A 745 1.30 -46.58 0.48
C ARG A 745 0.18 -45.61 0.13
N SER A 746 -1.07 -45.92 0.48
CA SER A 746 -2.22 -45.04 0.32
C SER A 746 -2.04 -43.78 1.15
N ALA A 747 -1.71 -43.91 2.43
CA ALA A 747 -1.44 -42.74 3.29
C ALA A 747 -0.23 -41.93 2.81
N GLN A 748 0.86 -42.59 2.37
CA GLN A 748 2.04 -41.85 1.83
C GLN A 748 1.71 -41.10 0.54
N THR A 749 0.89 -41.67 -0.36
CA THR A 749 0.42 -40.99 -1.56
C THR A 749 -0.37 -39.71 -1.20
N ALA A 750 -1.31 -39.82 -0.26
CA ALA A 750 -2.06 -38.64 0.21
C ALA A 750 -1.16 -37.60 0.87
N LEU A 751 -0.23 -38.00 1.75
CA LEU A 751 0.75 -37.09 2.36
C LEU A 751 1.62 -36.37 1.33
N PHE A 752 2.05 -37.08 0.29
CA PHE A 752 2.84 -36.48 -0.79
C PHE A 752 2.04 -35.42 -1.55
N LEU A 753 0.81 -35.75 -1.99
CA LEU A 753 -0.05 -34.82 -2.71
C LEU A 753 -0.43 -33.59 -1.87
N ILE A 754 -0.69 -33.78 -0.56
CA ILE A 754 -0.95 -32.69 0.39
C ILE A 754 0.28 -31.81 0.55
N LEU A 755 1.47 -32.39 0.80
CA LEU A 755 2.68 -31.62 1.02
C LEU A 755 3.09 -30.84 -0.23
N ASP A 756 3.07 -31.48 -1.39
CA ASP A 756 3.36 -30.86 -2.70
C ASP A 756 2.44 -29.66 -2.94
N THR A 757 1.14 -29.83 -2.69
CA THR A 757 0.15 -28.77 -2.86
C THR A 757 0.37 -27.61 -1.88
N LEU A 758 0.49 -27.90 -0.58
CA LEU A 758 0.67 -26.87 0.45
C LEU A 758 1.97 -26.09 0.22
N THR A 759 3.05 -26.79 -0.18
CA THR A 759 4.35 -26.18 -0.48
C THR A 759 4.26 -25.21 -1.65
N LYS A 760 3.64 -25.62 -2.76
CA LYS A 760 3.46 -24.76 -3.95
C LYS A 760 2.50 -23.60 -3.71
N MET A 761 1.40 -23.84 -2.99
CA MET A 761 0.41 -22.80 -2.74
C MET A 761 0.87 -21.75 -1.72
N PHE A 762 1.77 -22.12 -0.80
CA PHE A 762 2.27 -21.16 0.18
C PHE A 762 3.61 -20.53 -0.21
N ALA A 763 4.25 -21.01 -1.27
CA ALA A 763 5.53 -20.50 -1.78
C ALA A 763 5.54 -18.99 -2.12
N PRO A 764 4.46 -18.37 -2.64
CA PRO A 764 4.43 -16.94 -2.81
C PRO A 764 4.63 -16.17 -1.50
N ILE A 765 4.13 -16.67 -0.38
CA ILE A 765 4.17 -16.00 0.94
C ILE A 765 5.39 -16.45 1.75
N LEU A 766 5.59 -17.75 1.97
CA LEU A 766 6.74 -18.33 2.71
C LEU A 766 7.81 -18.85 1.73
N ALA A 767 8.43 -17.94 1.02
CA ALA A 767 9.31 -18.27 -0.11
C ALA A 767 10.49 -19.16 0.27
N PHE A 768 11.16 -18.88 1.39
CA PHE A 768 12.32 -19.64 1.84
C PHE A 768 11.93 -20.98 2.44
N THR A 769 10.93 -21.01 3.30
CA THR A 769 10.50 -22.23 3.96
C THR A 769 9.91 -23.23 2.96
N CYS A 770 9.12 -22.76 2.00
CA CYS A 770 8.57 -23.64 0.98
C CYS A 770 9.63 -24.18 0.03
N ASP A 771 10.65 -23.41 -0.29
CA ASP A 771 11.79 -23.89 -1.08
C ASP A 771 12.62 -24.91 -0.29
N GLU A 772 12.85 -24.68 1.03
CA GLU A 772 13.51 -25.64 1.91
C GLU A 772 12.73 -26.99 1.99
N ILE A 773 11.40 -26.93 2.07
CA ILE A 773 10.53 -28.09 2.05
C ILE A 773 10.66 -28.79 0.69
N TRP A 774 10.56 -28.03 -0.41
CA TRP A 774 10.69 -28.53 -1.77
C TRP A 774 11.98 -29.31 -1.97
N LEU A 775 13.12 -28.75 -1.62
CA LEU A 775 14.43 -29.39 -1.71
C LEU A 775 14.57 -30.67 -0.85
N SER A 776 13.70 -30.83 0.14
CA SER A 776 13.72 -31.96 1.08
C SER A 776 12.72 -33.06 0.76
N MET A 777 11.81 -32.89 -0.21
CA MET A 777 10.76 -33.84 -0.54
C MET A 777 11.09 -34.68 -1.77
N PRO A 778 10.47 -35.87 -1.95
CA PRO A 778 10.58 -36.62 -3.20
C PRO A 778 9.91 -35.86 -4.35
N HIS A 779 10.42 -36.05 -5.58
CA HIS A 779 9.92 -35.38 -6.79
C HIS A 779 9.44 -36.36 -7.84
N ARG A 780 8.43 -35.95 -8.63
CA ARG A 780 8.07 -36.64 -9.87
C ARG A 780 9.10 -36.34 -10.95
N GLY A 781 9.20 -37.21 -11.96
CA GLY A 781 10.07 -36.96 -13.12
C GLY A 781 9.71 -35.72 -13.93
N SER A 782 8.49 -35.17 -13.74
CA SER A 782 8.01 -33.94 -14.37
C SER A 782 8.35 -32.67 -13.57
N ASP A 783 8.76 -32.82 -12.32
CA ASP A 783 9.00 -31.68 -11.42
C ASP A 783 10.40 -31.13 -11.64
N ASP A 784 10.55 -29.80 -11.59
CA ASP A 784 11.86 -29.16 -11.48
C ASP A 784 12.28 -29.15 -9.99
N ALA A 785 13.17 -30.06 -9.64
CA ALA A 785 13.62 -30.24 -8.26
C ALA A 785 14.50 -29.11 -7.72
N ARG A 786 14.95 -28.18 -8.57
CA ARG A 786 15.90 -27.13 -8.20
C ARG A 786 15.29 -26.04 -7.33
N ASN A 787 14.02 -25.70 -7.57
CA ASN A 787 13.33 -24.66 -6.80
C ASN A 787 11.80 -24.79 -6.96
N VAL A 788 11.07 -24.49 -5.91
CA VAL A 788 9.60 -24.60 -5.91
C VAL A 788 8.93 -23.64 -6.91
N VAL A 789 9.47 -22.44 -7.13
CA VAL A 789 8.90 -21.44 -8.05
C VAL A 789 8.95 -21.86 -9.52
N LEU A 790 9.81 -22.82 -9.84
CA LEU A 790 9.92 -23.39 -11.17
C LEU A 790 8.83 -24.44 -11.47
N ASN A 791 7.83 -24.59 -10.58
CA ASN A 791 6.76 -25.57 -10.73
C ASN A 791 5.40 -24.87 -10.70
N GLU A 792 4.42 -25.46 -11.41
CA GLU A 792 3.05 -24.93 -11.40
C GLU A 792 2.31 -25.37 -10.14
N MET A 793 1.40 -24.52 -9.63
CA MET A 793 0.48 -24.86 -8.55
C MET A 793 -0.47 -25.97 -8.98
N ASN A 794 -0.76 -26.87 -8.06
CA ASN A 794 -1.62 -28.01 -8.34
C ASN A 794 -3.08 -27.58 -8.53
N LYS A 795 -3.75 -28.24 -9.47
CA LYS A 795 -5.21 -28.21 -9.62
C LYS A 795 -5.85 -29.24 -8.70
N PRO A 796 -7.16 -29.14 -8.43
CA PRO A 796 -7.87 -30.18 -7.67
C PRO A 796 -7.69 -31.58 -8.27
N PHE A 797 -7.45 -32.55 -7.40
CA PHE A 797 -7.31 -33.97 -7.74
C PHE A 797 -8.69 -34.63 -7.79
N ALA A 798 -9.48 -34.32 -8.83
CA ALA A 798 -10.87 -34.78 -8.95
C ALA A 798 -11.01 -36.32 -8.98
N GLU A 799 -10.00 -37.01 -9.49
CA GLU A 799 -9.96 -38.45 -9.58
C GLU A 799 -9.91 -39.18 -8.23
N TYR A 800 -9.44 -38.51 -7.18
CA TYR A 800 -9.40 -39.00 -5.81
C TYR A 800 -10.56 -38.50 -4.94
N ALA A 801 -11.45 -37.65 -5.48
CA ALA A 801 -12.51 -37.05 -4.70
C ALA A 801 -13.61 -38.04 -4.30
N LEU A 802 -14.11 -37.93 -3.09
CA LEU A 802 -15.35 -38.54 -2.63
C LEU A 802 -16.54 -37.68 -3.08
N ASP A 803 -17.67 -38.32 -3.30
CA ASP A 803 -18.91 -37.61 -3.59
C ASP A 803 -19.55 -36.97 -2.32
N ASP A 804 -20.62 -36.21 -2.49
CA ASP A 804 -21.27 -35.51 -1.38
C ASP A 804 -21.90 -36.48 -0.35
N ALA A 805 -22.37 -37.66 -0.77
CA ALA A 805 -22.95 -38.65 0.12
C ALA A 805 -21.87 -39.32 0.98
N GLU A 806 -20.73 -39.64 0.36
CA GLU A 806 -19.53 -40.16 1.05
C GLU A 806 -19.00 -39.11 2.03
N MET A 807 -18.90 -37.85 1.62
CA MET A 807 -18.45 -36.74 2.51
C MET A 807 -19.41 -36.57 3.70
N ALA A 808 -20.73 -36.68 3.51
CA ALA A 808 -21.71 -36.60 4.60
C ALA A 808 -21.54 -37.74 5.63
N LYS A 809 -21.05 -38.92 5.20
CA LYS A 809 -20.67 -40.01 6.09
C LYS A 809 -19.48 -39.63 6.98
N TRP A 810 -18.46 -38.98 6.40
CA TRP A 810 -17.30 -38.49 7.14
C TRP A 810 -17.64 -37.35 8.11
N ASP A 811 -18.54 -36.45 7.76
CA ASP A 811 -19.04 -35.42 8.66
C ASP A 811 -19.79 -36.04 9.86
N ALA A 812 -20.56 -37.10 9.63
CA ALA A 812 -21.20 -37.87 10.70
C ALA A 812 -20.17 -38.55 11.63
N LEU A 813 -19.11 -39.14 11.06
CA LEU A 813 -18.01 -39.72 11.85
C LEU A 813 -17.31 -38.67 12.71
N ILE A 814 -16.98 -37.52 12.16
CA ILE A 814 -16.30 -36.43 12.87
C ILE A 814 -17.16 -35.96 14.05
N SER A 815 -18.46 -35.85 13.86
CA SER A 815 -19.41 -35.48 14.92
C SER A 815 -19.40 -36.50 16.06
N VAL A 816 -19.47 -37.81 15.73
CA VAL A 816 -19.40 -38.89 16.71
C VAL A 816 -18.03 -38.94 17.40
N ARG A 817 -16.94 -38.79 16.64
CA ARG A 817 -15.56 -38.75 17.20
C ARG A 817 -15.39 -37.64 18.21
N ASN A 818 -15.96 -36.46 17.99
CA ASN A 818 -15.91 -35.36 18.93
C ASN A 818 -16.61 -35.72 20.27
N ASP A 819 -17.75 -36.38 20.21
CA ASP A 819 -18.43 -36.86 21.41
C ASP A 819 -17.62 -37.95 22.15
N VAL A 820 -17.05 -38.90 21.41
CA VAL A 820 -16.17 -39.95 21.97
C VAL A 820 -14.94 -39.35 22.65
N ASN A 821 -14.26 -38.39 22.01
CA ASN A 821 -13.10 -37.71 22.57
C ASN A 821 -13.42 -37.02 23.89
N GLY A 822 -14.59 -36.39 24.00
CA GLY A 822 -15.04 -35.78 25.26
C GLY A 822 -15.13 -36.76 26.41
N VAL A 823 -15.63 -37.99 26.13
CA VAL A 823 -15.75 -39.04 27.15
C VAL A 823 -14.41 -39.72 27.43
N LEU A 824 -13.56 -39.92 26.43
CA LEU A 824 -12.18 -40.39 26.61
C LEU A 824 -11.36 -39.44 27.53
N GLU A 825 -11.47 -38.12 27.34
CA GLU A 825 -10.81 -37.17 28.23
C GLU A 825 -11.33 -37.26 29.68
N LYS A 826 -12.64 -37.43 29.86
CA LYS A 826 -13.24 -37.67 31.18
C LYS A 826 -12.72 -38.95 31.83
N ALA A 827 -12.67 -40.05 31.06
CA ALA A 827 -12.13 -41.32 31.54
C ALA A 827 -10.64 -41.22 31.91
N ARG A 828 -9.83 -40.37 31.20
CA ARG A 828 -8.45 -40.07 31.55
C ARG A 828 -8.33 -39.24 32.85
N ALA A 829 -9.17 -38.22 33.00
CA ALA A 829 -9.24 -37.42 34.20
C ALA A 829 -9.60 -38.28 35.44
N ASP A 830 -10.54 -39.25 35.29
CA ASP A 830 -10.94 -40.19 36.31
C ASP A 830 -9.92 -41.33 36.52
N LYS A 831 -8.80 -41.32 35.75
CA LYS A 831 -7.72 -42.35 35.80
C LYS A 831 -8.21 -43.76 35.49
N ARG A 832 -9.26 -43.91 34.68
CA ARG A 832 -9.76 -45.18 34.21
C ARG A 832 -8.95 -45.71 33.03
N ILE A 833 -8.37 -44.80 32.25
CA ILE A 833 -7.46 -45.10 31.12
C ILE A 833 -6.29 -44.15 31.22
N GLY A 834 -5.11 -44.51 30.69
CA GLY A 834 -3.96 -43.62 30.55
C GLY A 834 -3.88 -43.01 29.13
N LYS A 835 -4.16 -43.78 28.08
CA LYS A 835 -4.12 -43.39 26.66
C LYS A 835 -5.37 -43.90 25.95
N PRO A 836 -5.83 -43.25 24.85
CA PRO A 836 -6.99 -43.74 24.07
C PRO A 836 -6.84 -45.21 23.59
N LEU A 837 -5.66 -45.66 23.22
CA LEU A 837 -5.38 -47.03 22.83
C LEU A 837 -5.56 -48.08 23.96
N GLU A 838 -5.78 -47.66 25.20
CA GLU A 838 -6.10 -48.54 26.33
C GLU A 838 -7.65 -48.65 26.53
N ALA A 839 -8.43 -47.99 25.69
CA ALA A 839 -9.88 -47.93 25.81
C ALA A 839 -10.61 -48.94 24.95
N SER A 840 -11.70 -49.46 25.52
CA SER A 840 -12.84 -50.06 24.81
C SER A 840 -14.01 -49.06 24.89
N VAL A 841 -14.56 -48.71 23.73
CA VAL A 841 -15.65 -47.75 23.56
C VAL A 841 -16.91 -48.48 23.16
N THR A 842 -18.05 -48.23 23.82
CA THR A 842 -19.36 -48.71 23.42
C THR A 842 -20.25 -47.53 23.06
N LEU A 843 -20.81 -47.55 21.84
CA LEU A 843 -21.70 -46.53 21.30
C LEU A 843 -23.14 -47.06 21.29
N ARG A 844 -24.07 -46.25 21.86
CA ARG A 844 -25.51 -46.51 21.85
C ARG A 844 -26.21 -45.26 21.37
N ALA A 845 -27.13 -45.41 20.44
CA ALA A 845 -27.80 -44.24 19.87
C ALA A 845 -29.32 -44.40 19.83
N SER A 846 -30.04 -43.31 20.09
CA SER A 846 -31.51 -43.24 20.00
C SER A 846 -31.94 -42.03 19.21
N GLY A 847 -33.17 -42.01 18.71
CA GLY A 847 -33.70 -40.87 17.96
C GLY A 847 -32.91 -40.53 16.70
N GLU A 848 -32.63 -39.28 16.48
CA GLU A 848 -31.86 -38.76 15.32
C GLU A 848 -30.41 -39.23 15.32
N SER A 849 -29.82 -39.43 16.50
CA SER A 849 -28.42 -39.90 16.61
C SER A 849 -28.25 -41.34 16.16
N LYS A 850 -29.34 -42.16 16.12
CA LYS A 850 -29.28 -43.48 15.53
C LYS A 850 -29.00 -43.45 14.01
N ALA A 851 -29.67 -42.51 13.31
CA ALA A 851 -29.42 -42.32 11.87
C ALA A 851 -27.99 -41.83 11.57
N VAL A 852 -27.39 -41.08 12.48
CA VAL A 852 -25.97 -40.65 12.39
C VAL A 852 -25.05 -41.85 12.58
N LEU A 853 -25.29 -42.69 13.60
CA LEU A 853 -24.46 -43.86 13.88
C LEU A 853 -24.61 -44.94 12.82
N ASP A 854 -25.84 -45.14 12.28
CA ASP A 854 -26.10 -46.07 11.21
C ASP A 854 -25.32 -45.77 9.94
N LYS A 855 -25.09 -44.47 9.62
CA LYS A 855 -24.30 -44.03 8.46
C LYS A 855 -22.85 -44.49 8.52
N ILE A 856 -22.28 -44.64 9.70
CA ILE A 856 -20.87 -44.96 9.90
C ILE A 856 -20.61 -46.35 10.43
N SER A 857 -21.66 -47.18 10.54
CA SER A 857 -21.61 -48.50 11.17
C SER A 857 -20.75 -49.51 10.39
N ASP A 858 -20.52 -49.28 9.12
CA ASP A 858 -19.67 -50.08 8.23
C ASP A 858 -18.21 -49.65 8.23
N MET A 859 -17.85 -48.53 8.92
CA MET A 859 -16.48 -48.04 9.01
C MET A 859 -15.68 -48.74 10.11
N ASP A 860 -14.34 -48.81 9.96
CA ASP A 860 -13.47 -49.30 11.06
C ASP A 860 -13.38 -48.23 12.16
N LEU A 861 -14.41 -48.17 13.00
CA LEU A 861 -14.51 -47.21 14.09
C LEU A 861 -13.37 -47.33 15.11
N LYS A 862 -12.78 -48.52 15.26
CA LYS A 862 -11.67 -48.77 16.17
C LYS A 862 -10.42 -47.97 15.70
N GLU A 863 -10.11 -48.02 14.43
CA GLU A 863 -9.02 -47.27 13.84
C GLU A 863 -9.30 -45.78 13.86
N LEU A 864 -10.50 -45.38 13.41
CA LEU A 864 -10.87 -43.97 13.24
C LEU A 864 -11.03 -43.19 14.57
N LEU A 865 -11.38 -43.89 15.66
CA LEU A 865 -11.45 -43.36 17.03
C LEU A 865 -10.13 -43.52 17.80
N ILE A 866 -9.16 -44.24 17.24
CA ILE A 866 -7.82 -44.55 17.85
C ILE A 866 -7.98 -45.27 19.20
N VAL A 867 -8.80 -46.34 19.25
CA VAL A 867 -9.07 -47.13 20.45
C VAL A 867 -8.79 -48.63 20.19
N SER A 868 -8.62 -49.44 21.23
CA SER A 868 -8.38 -50.86 21.07
C SER A 868 -9.61 -51.66 20.67
N GLU A 869 -10.81 -51.20 21.08
CA GLU A 869 -12.09 -51.83 20.76
C GLU A 869 -13.16 -50.73 20.62
N CYS A 870 -14.05 -50.90 19.64
CA CYS A 870 -15.24 -50.06 19.48
C CYS A 870 -16.42 -50.98 19.16
N LEU A 871 -17.51 -50.88 19.95
CA LEU A 871 -18.72 -51.65 19.80
C LEU A 871 -19.92 -50.75 19.60
N ILE A 872 -20.82 -51.14 18.70
CA ILE A 872 -22.14 -50.51 18.56
C ILE A 872 -23.12 -51.47 19.24
N ALA A 873 -23.82 -51.05 20.27
CA ALA A 873 -24.79 -51.89 21.02
C ALA A 873 -26.21 -51.37 20.81
N GLU A 874 -27.14 -52.28 20.66
CA GLU A 874 -28.58 -51.98 20.50
C GLU A 874 -29.34 -52.04 21.82
N ASP A 875 -28.72 -52.57 22.88
CA ASP A 875 -29.34 -52.70 24.20
C ASP A 875 -29.05 -51.48 25.11
N ASP A 876 -29.96 -51.23 26.03
CA ASP A 876 -29.79 -50.16 27.03
C ASP A 876 -29.01 -50.61 28.29
N ALA A 877 -28.28 -51.73 28.22
CA ALA A 877 -27.55 -52.27 29.38
C ALA A 877 -26.43 -51.32 29.79
N ALA A 878 -26.50 -50.75 31.01
CA ALA A 878 -25.47 -49.93 31.59
C ALA A 878 -24.22 -50.79 31.88
N ASP A 879 -23.07 -50.33 31.39
CA ASP A 879 -21.75 -50.92 31.66
C ASP A 879 -21.28 -50.39 33.04
N ALA A 880 -21.40 -51.25 34.06
CA ALA A 880 -21.24 -50.81 35.48
C ALA A 880 -19.85 -50.23 35.81
N ASP A 881 -18.82 -50.58 35.02
CA ASP A 881 -17.42 -50.13 35.22
C ASP A 881 -16.99 -49.06 34.22
N ALA A 882 -17.86 -48.56 33.36
CA ALA A 882 -17.53 -47.59 32.32
C ALA A 882 -17.82 -46.15 32.75
N VAL A 883 -17.00 -45.22 32.25
CA VAL A 883 -17.32 -43.79 32.28
C VAL A 883 -18.29 -43.53 31.13
N THR A 884 -19.52 -43.12 31.44
CA THR A 884 -20.60 -42.92 30.46
C THR A 884 -21.04 -41.48 30.41
N ALA A 885 -21.26 -40.95 29.22
CA ALA A 885 -21.88 -39.65 29.01
C ALA A 885 -22.68 -39.60 27.68
N SER A 886 -23.64 -38.66 27.64
CA SER A 886 -24.34 -38.34 26.39
C SER A 886 -23.46 -37.41 25.53
N GLY A 887 -23.55 -37.57 24.24
CA GLY A 887 -22.86 -36.72 23.26
C GLY A 887 -23.34 -35.26 23.35
N SER A 888 -22.41 -34.33 23.15
CA SER A 888 -22.71 -32.91 23.07
C SER A 888 -23.13 -32.49 21.65
N TYR A 889 -22.56 -33.11 20.65
CA TYR A 889 -22.87 -32.93 19.24
C TYR A 889 -24.06 -33.78 18.78
N ASN A 890 -24.20 -34.97 19.38
CA ASN A 890 -25.28 -35.93 19.12
C ASN A 890 -25.99 -36.27 20.43
N PRO A 891 -26.97 -35.48 20.89
CA PRO A 891 -27.57 -35.66 22.22
C PRO A 891 -28.23 -37.01 22.50
N GLY A 892 -28.66 -37.72 21.44
CA GLY A 892 -29.19 -39.08 21.52
C GLY A 892 -28.12 -40.19 21.51
N LEU A 893 -26.84 -39.84 21.41
CA LEU A 893 -25.71 -40.76 21.46
C LEU A 893 -25.22 -40.90 22.89
N THR A 894 -25.14 -42.11 23.39
CA THR A 894 -24.49 -42.46 24.66
C THR A 894 -23.17 -43.15 24.38
N VAL A 895 -22.08 -42.58 24.93
CA VAL A 895 -20.73 -43.12 24.82
C VAL A 895 -20.30 -43.68 26.18
N SER A 896 -19.87 -44.92 26.20
CA SER A 896 -19.35 -45.62 27.40
C SER A 896 -17.89 -46.01 27.14
N VAL A 897 -17.00 -45.65 28.06
CA VAL A 897 -15.54 -45.89 27.96
C VAL A 897 -15.07 -46.68 29.16
N LYS A 898 -14.40 -47.81 28.92
CA LYS A 898 -13.71 -48.64 29.94
C LYS A 898 -12.33 -49.07 29.45
N GLU A 899 -11.54 -49.68 30.33
CA GLU A 899 -10.27 -50.29 29.94
C GLU A 899 -10.49 -51.45 28.99
N ALA A 900 -9.70 -51.50 27.92
CA ALA A 900 -9.81 -52.59 26.94
C ALA A 900 -9.23 -53.89 27.50
N GLU A 901 -9.90 -54.99 27.19
CA GLU A 901 -9.48 -56.35 27.60
C GLU A 901 -8.33 -56.85 26.73
N GLY A 902 -7.56 -57.79 27.26
CA GLY A 902 -6.51 -58.48 26.53
C GLY A 902 -5.08 -57.94 26.84
N THR A 903 -4.11 -58.47 26.11
CA THR A 903 -2.68 -58.12 26.29
C THR A 903 -2.31 -56.93 25.44
N LYS A 904 -1.59 -55.97 26.03
CA LYS A 904 -1.04 -54.83 25.30
C LYS A 904 0.06 -55.28 24.34
N CYS A 905 -0.14 -55.09 23.08
CA CYS A 905 0.85 -55.44 22.03
C CYS A 905 2.11 -54.55 22.20
N PRO A 906 3.32 -55.16 22.37
CA PRO A 906 4.53 -54.35 22.59
C PRO A 906 4.99 -53.59 21.36
N ARG A 907 4.41 -53.80 20.19
CA ARG A 907 4.76 -53.11 18.95
C ARG A 907 3.80 -51.96 18.61
N CYS A 908 2.48 -52.16 18.56
CA CYS A 908 1.51 -51.14 18.19
C CYS A 908 0.75 -50.54 19.39
N TRP A 909 0.93 -51.08 20.61
CA TRP A 909 0.34 -50.67 21.87
C TRP A 909 -1.18 -50.83 22.01
N MET A 910 -1.85 -51.43 21.03
CA MET A 910 -3.26 -51.79 21.16
C MET A 910 -3.42 -53.04 22.06
N HIS A 911 -4.50 -53.09 22.79
CA HIS A 911 -4.88 -54.29 23.55
C HIS A 911 -5.55 -55.32 22.61
N SER A 912 -5.19 -56.59 22.74
CA SER A 912 -5.77 -57.68 21.94
C SER A 912 -6.04 -58.91 22.79
N LYS A 913 -7.23 -59.47 22.67
CA LYS A 913 -7.62 -60.76 23.31
C LYS A 913 -6.89 -61.94 22.64
N ASP A 914 -6.54 -61.77 21.36
CA ASP A 914 -5.88 -62.76 20.51
C ASP A 914 -4.36 -62.53 20.41
N ALA A 915 -3.77 -61.90 21.39
CA ALA A 915 -2.35 -61.67 21.42
C ALA A 915 -1.56 -62.96 21.55
N ASP A 916 -0.48 -63.14 20.80
CA ASP A 916 0.38 -64.32 20.84
C ASP A 916 0.95 -64.50 22.25
N PRO A 917 0.78 -65.68 22.89
CA PRO A 917 1.17 -65.89 24.28
C PRO A 917 2.66 -65.77 24.57
N GLU A 918 3.53 -66.05 23.58
CA GLU A 918 4.98 -66.04 23.74
C GLU A 918 5.58 -64.64 23.48
N THR A 919 5.05 -63.97 22.47
CA THR A 919 5.60 -62.68 22.00
C THR A 919 4.81 -61.47 22.51
N GLY A 920 3.56 -61.68 22.92
CA GLY A 920 2.63 -60.57 23.26
C GLY A 920 2.10 -59.78 22.06
N LEU A 921 2.47 -60.15 20.83
CA LEU A 921 2.08 -59.43 19.60
C LEU A 921 0.61 -59.70 19.27
N CYS A 922 -0.10 -58.64 18.86
CA CYS A 922 -1.42 -58.80 18.24
C CYS A 922 -1.30 -59.52 16.87
N PRO A 923 -2.37 -60.16 16.36
CA PRO A 923 -2.33 -60.92 15.11
C PRO A 923 -1.81 -60.12 13.92
N ARG A 924 -2.18 -58.84 13.80
CA ARG A 924 -1.69 -57.92 12.74
C ARG A 924 -0.17 -57.72 12.83
N CYS A 925 0.37 -57.37 14.00
CA CYS A 925 1.80 -57.16 14.17
C CYS A 925 2.61 -58.41 13.96
N LYS A 926 2.10 -59.57 14.35
CA LYS A 926 2.71 -60.88 14.08
C LYS A 926 2.80 -61.14 12.59
N ALA A 927 1.69 -61.02 11.83
CA ALA A 927 1.67 -61.19 10.39
C ALA A 927 2.63 -60.23 9.63
N VAL A 928 2.74 -58.99 10.06
CA VAL A 928 3.68 -58.02 9.45
C VAL A 928 5.13 -58.42 9.68
N LEU A 929 5.49 -58.97 10.83
CA LEU A 929 6.85 -59.43 11.10
C LEU A 929 7.20 -60.73 10.40
N GLU A 930 6.22 -61.59 10.16
CA GLU A 930 6.40 -62.84 9.39
C GLU A 930 6.51 -62.61 7.88
N ALA A 931 5.92 -61.49 7.37
CA ALA A 931 5.96 -61.13 5.97
C ALA A 931 7.20 -60.29 5.56
N ASN A 932 7.93 -59.74 6.52
CA ASN A 932 9.17 -58.95 6.32
C ASN A 932 10.39 -59.82 6.70
#